data_0d822b448b1372093f91a5c72e2d0ac6
#
_entry.id   0d822b448b1372093f91a5c72e2d0ac6
#
_cell.length_a   1.000
_cell.length_b   1.000
_cell.length_c   1.000
_cell.angle_alpha   90.00
_cell.angle_beta   90.00
_cell.angle_gamma   90.00
#
_symmetry.space_group_name_H-M   'P 1'
#
loop_
_entity.id
_entity.type
_entity.pdbx_description
1 polymer ?
#
loop_
_entity_poly.entity_id
_entity_poly.type
_entity_poly.pdbx_seq_one_letter_code
_entity_poly.pdbx_strand_id
1 'polypeptide(L)'
;MTEEEPKVLTTREIKKLARPEFEKNPEKFYPTKVFQKWGFTRARCPKCDHYFWRHSEKVEVCGDSSCVGLYTFIGKGCGIGRKGQKLSYEGAWKTFKKSFENAKIPHTTIKRYPVVARWRPDVEYVAAGIYNFQPYCVTGEMDPPANPLIDAQFCLRFNDLDNIGITGRHYSGFNMLGVQVFNKPQKYIYFKEECVDFNLRWLTEELEIGLDEITLIEDVWAGGGNLGPSIEYFVGGLELGNMVFMQYKTHHNGTREPLQVQVIDVGIGLERIPWVVNGSLTSYFDVFPLAIEKLIKMTKAEINYGILKKFAPYSCLLDVDEAEGKVSEIWDSIAKKCNLTKEELLEGISVAKDIFLVCDHTRALLVAIEDGSLPSNVGGASNLRNILRRTFAVCAKRGWMEKMGMDGLMELFQCHKTELAPIMGEFKEYKSFRSIIEIEYKRWLNTDIDSKKKLDKLLKKKKGKLAPEDWILCITSFGLDPEQIASLTGLKIPDNLYYMIADHYERSVPPPPENLYQLAHLKPTIELWNTLENKFQFEGFKIVQVLENKKENDKLNIIILDKSIFYPTSGGQMNDTGKVSFACNKGEKPMEFDVIDVQKNAKSILLFLDHEIPTKDPKSLIGTQVSGSVNEKRRKQLKMHHTATHIISASAKKILGPHVWQHGAKKTEKRARIDITHYSTLSFEEERAIENEANRVIQLGLKVNKYDLEKQEAEKKYGFILYQGGIVPENTLRIVEIEGTDIEACCGTHVDNTADISLIRIINSRRISDGVLRIYFVAYARALDFTNQESDIVHDLSTQWSCPPKDITQTGKRFFETFKQNKKKINDMSVSIIKLSINSILKQEDKNFICRSNLEYRHFVSNVPQFAQQLKELEKSIIFYSQEYIYGLITNPNLDLNKLKAIIIGDPKVKKRQKNSSKKIQFVMKNKVMVKPKGKKKKVAIQITQISSFGDQKIHSIQKFLLENGFIEFN
;
A
#
# COMPACT_ATOMS: atom_id res chain seq x y z
N MET A 1 35.26 -24.20 -14.38
CA MET A 1 35.36 -23.21 -13.30
C MET A 1 34.03 -22.50 -13.31
N THR A 2 33.17 -22.80 -12.37
CA THR A 2 31.89 -22.10 -12.15
C THR A 2 32.27 -20.71 -11.65
N GLU A 3 32.00 -19.67 -12.43
CA GLU A 3 32.05 -18.29 -11.95
C GLU A 3 31.01 -18.20 -10.84
N GLU A 4 31.47 -18.06 -9.58
CA GLU A 4 30.59 -17.70 -8.47
C GLU A 4 30.00 -16.35 -8.80
N GLU A 5 28.69 -16.25 -8.79
CA GLU A 5 28.00 -14.96 -8.88
C GLU A 5 28.59 -14.00 -7.84
N PRO A 6 28.94 -12.76 -8.22
CA PRO A 6 29.59 -11.83 -7.32
C PRO A 6 28.66 -11.57 -6.11
N LYS A 7 29.15 -11.87 -4.90
CA LYS A 7 28.41 -11.66 -3.65
C LYS A 7 27.98 -10.20 -3.53
N VAL A 8 26.68 -9.97 -3.49
CA VAL A 8 26.10 -8.66 -3.23
C VAL A 8 26.29 -8.32 -1.75
N LEU A 9 27.09 -7.30 -1.47
CA LEU A 9 27.35 -6.84 -0.11
C LEU A 9 26.21 -5.96 0.43
N THR A 10 25.88 -6.18 1.68
CA THR A 10 24.94 -5.33 2.42
C THR A 10 25.58 -3.99 2.78
N THR A 11 24.78 -2.97 3.05
CA THR A 11 25.22 -1.66 3.55
C THR A 11 26.13 -1.79 4.78
N ARG A 12 25.82 -2.71 5.70
CA ARG A 12 26.62 -2.99 6.91
C ARG A 12 27.99 -3.57 6.55
N GLU A 13 28.05 -4.46 5.59
CA GLU A 13 29.34 -5.03 5.10
C GLU A 13 30.20 -3.97 4.40
N ILE A 14 29.58 -3.09 3.58
CA ILE A 14 30.26 -1.98 2.92
C ILE A 14 30.88 -1.01 3.95
N LYS A 15 30.13 -0.63 4.98
CA LYS A 15 30.65 0.19 6.12
C LYS A 15 31.85 -0.46 6.78
N LYS A 16 31.77 -1.76 7.10
CA LYS A 16 32.88 -2.52 7.72
C LYS A 16 34.14 -2.54 6.87
N LEU A 17 34.02 -2.60 5.56
CA LEU A 17 35.16 -2.58 4.63
C LEU A 17 35.84 -1.21 4.55
N ALA A 18 35.05 -0.11 4.62
CA ALA A 18 35.60 1.25 4.48
C ALA A 18 36.20 1.79 5.78
N ARG A 19 35.70 1.40 6.95
CA ARG A 19 36.09 1.92 8.27
C ARG A 19 37.59 1.86 8.54
N PRO A 20 38.33 0.75 8.38
CA PRO A 20 39.75 0.69 8.68
C PRO A 20 40.62 1.69 7.89
N GLU A 21 40.24 1.97 6.65
CA GLU A 21 40.96 2.95 5.81
C GLU A 21 40.74 4.36 6.32
N PHE A 22 39.48 4.68 6.72
CA PHE A 22 39.11 6.01 7.23
C PHE A 22 39.76 6.30 8.57
N GLU A 23 39.79 5.35 9.48
CA GLU A 23 40.43 5.45 10.79
C GLU A 23 41.98 5.60 10.70
N LYS A 24 42.58 4.93 9.69
CA LYS A 24 44.04 5.00 9.48
C LYS A 24 44.48 6.36 8.89
N ASN A 25 43.57 7.03 8.14
CA ASN A 25 43.87 8.28 7.46
C ASN A 25 42.90 9.40 7.86
N PRO A 26 42.80 9.76 9.16
CA PRO A 26 41.76 10.66 9.68
C PRO A 26 41.81 12.04 9.00
N GLU A 27 43.02 12.59 8.75
CA GLU A 27 43.19 13.90 8.12
C GLU A 27 42.62 13.97 6.67
N LYS A 28 42.52 12.84 5.97
CA LYS A 28 41.96 12.76 4.64
C LYS A 28 40.42 12.72 4.69
N PHE A 29 39.89 12.02 5.67
CA PHE A 29 38.46 11.69 5.70
C PHE A 29 37.67 12.57 6.66
N TYR A 30 38.21 12.94 7.79
CA TYR A 30 37.53 13.73 8.82
C TYR A 30 38.10 15.16 8.93
N PRO A 31 37.32 16.14 9.40
CA PRO A 31 37.76 17.53 9.53
C PRO A 31 38.61 17.75 10.81
N THR A 32 39.74 17.08 10.88
CA THR A 32 40.61 17.07 12.07
C THR A 32 41.10 18.45 12.50
N LYS A 33 41.32 19.34 11.53
CA LYS A 33 41.81 20.71 11.80
C LYS A 33 40.79 21.55 12.57
N VAL A 34 39.50 21.47 12.24
CA VAL A 34 38.46 22.20 12.96
C VAL A 34 38.24 21.62 14.35
N PHE A 35 38.35 20.29 14.53
CA PHE A 35 38.31 19.70 15.86
C PHE A 35 39.42 20.24 16.76
N GLN A 36 40.68 20.27 16.26
CA GLN A 36 41.84 20.83 16.99
C GLN A 36 41.67 22.31 17.27
N LYS A 37 41.14 23.10 16.31
CA LYS A 37 40.85 24.55 16.50
C LYS A 37 39.84 24.75 17.66
N TRP A 38 38.85 23.86 17.79
CA TRP A 38 37.91 23.89 18.91
C TRP A 38 38.44 23.23 20.20
N GLY A 39 39.71 22.80 20.23
CA GLY A 39 40.40 22.22 21.39
C GLY A 39 40.10 20.74 21.64
N PHE A 40 39.46 20.05 20.66
CA PHE A 40 39.25 18.62 20.78
C PHE A 40 40.53 17.82 20.50
N THR A 41 40.70 16.73 21.21
CA THR A 41 41.76 15.73 21.02
C THR A 41 41.18 14.38 20.65
N ARG A 42 41.86 13.69 19.72
CA ARG A 42 41.48 12.35 19.25
C ARG A 42 41.85 11.30 20.29
N ALA A 43 40.93 10.44 20.65
CA ALA A 43 41.13 9.34 21.59
C ALA A 43 40.50 8.05 21.04
N ARG A 44 40.89 6.90 21.60
CA ARG A 44 40.27 5.60 21.28
C ARG A 44 39.45 5.13 22.47
N CYS A 45 38.19 4.76 22.23
CA CYS A 45 37.29 4.32 23.31
C CYS A 45 37.73 2.95 23.85
N PRO A 46 37.98 2.80 25.16
CA PRO A 46 38.43 1.53 25.74
C PRO A 46 37.32 0.44 25.76
N LYS A 47 36.07 0.80 25.50
CA LYS A 47 34.94 -0.14 25.53
C LYS A 47 34.51 -0.66 24.14
N CYS A 48 34.42 0.22 23.13
CA CYS A 48 33.92 -0.15 21.77
C CYS A 48 35.02 -0.06 20.71
N ASP A 49 36.21 0.39 21.06
CA ASP A 49 37.38 0.51 20.18
C ASP A 49 37.26 1.52 19.03
N HIS A 50 36.17 2.34 19.00
CA HIS A 50 36.02 3.42 18.02
C HIS A 50 36.85 4.65 18.38
N TYR A 51 37.30 5.38 17.34
CA TYR A 51 37.92 6.69 17.53
C TYR A 51 36.88 7.76 17.77
N PHE A 52 37.18 8.65 18.72
CA PHE A 52 36.34 9.79 19.03
C PHE A 52 37.15 11.01 19.41
N TRP A 53 36.53 12.17 19.40
CA TRP A 53 37.12 13.45 19.75
C TRP A 53 36.50 13.96 21.06
N ARG A 54 37.32 14.39 22.00
CA ARG A 54 36.95 14.90 23.30
C ARG A 54 37.67 16.21 23.58
N HIS A 55 37.02 17.14 24.31
CA HIS A 55 37.62 18.39 24.73
C HIS A 55 38.40 18.26 26.07
N SER A 56 38.03 17.30 26.90
CA SER A 56 38.67 17.06 28.20
C SER A 56 39.17 15.63 28.34
N GLU A 57 40.36 15.43 28.90
CA GLU A 57 40.89 14.10 29.18
C GLU A 57 40.07 13.31 30.22
N LYS A 58 39.22 14.01 31.01
CA LYS A 58 38.28 13.37 31.93
C LYS A 58 37.20 12.57 31.24
N VAL A 59 36.98 12.79 29.93
CA VAL A 59 36.06 12.03 29.11
C VAL A 59 36.80 10.79 28.59
N GLU A 60 36.61 9.66 29.23
CA GLU A 60 37.36 8.41 28.95
C GLU A 60 36.73 7.58 27.83
N VAL A 61 35.40 7.70 27.61
CA VAL A 61 34.63 6.91 26.63
C VAL A 61 33.99 7.80 25.56
N CYS A 62 33.63 7.20 24.46
CA CYS A 62 33.20 7.92 23.22
C CYS A 62 31.88 8.69 23.31
N GLY A 63 31.11 8.55 24.37
CA GLY A 63 29.81 9.21 24.51
C GLY A 63 28.62 8.38 24.09
N ASP A 64 28.82 7.29 23.36
CA ASP A 64 27.75 6.35 23.06
C ASP A 64 27.13 5.76 24.33
N SER A 65 25.82 5.55 24.34
CA SER A 65 25.06 5.05 25.48
C SER A 65 25.54 3.68 25.99
N SER A 66 25.95 2.80 25.06
CA SER A 66 26.50 1.48 25.41
C SER A 66 27.85 1.59 26.17
N CYS A 67 28.60 2.63 25.88
CA CYS A 67 29.88 2.93 26.53
C CYS A 67 29.73 3.74 27.84
N VAL A 68 28.83 4.73 27.84
CA VAL A 68 28.54 5.57 29.02
C VAL A 68 27.76 4.79 30.09
N GLY A 69 26.78 3.98 29.66
CA GLY A 69 25.96 3.12 30.50
C GLY A 69 24.71 3.76 31.09
N LEU A 70 24.52 5.08 30.94
CA LEU A 70 23.34 5.82 31.37
C LEU A 70 23.25 7.19 30.69
N TYR A 71 22.08 7.78 30.70
CA TYR A 71 21.90 9.20 30.35
C TYR A 71 22.29 10.09 31.54
N THR A 72 23.39 10.83 31.44
CA THR A 72 23.93 11.64 32.55
C THR A 72 23.26 12.99 32.74
N PHE A 73 22.52 13.47 31.69
CA PHE A 73 21.85 14.75 31.71
C PHE A 73 20.48 14.72 32.40
N ILE A 74 19.88 13.55 32.62
CA ILE A 74 18.54 13.43 33.23
C ILE A 74 18.54 14.00 34.65
N GLY A 75 17.60 14.91 34.91
CA GLY A 75 17.47 15.64 36.19
C GLY A 75 18.44 16.82 36.37
N LYS A 76 19.38 17.01 35.44
CA LYS A 76 20.38 18.08 35.50
C LYS A 76 20.29 19.06 34.34
N GLY A 77 19.88 18.53 33.13
CA GLY A 77 19.98 19.25 31.88
C GLY A 77 21.41 19.57 31.47
N CYS A 78 21.55 20.31 30.38
CA CYS A 78 22.81 20.90 29.92
C CYS A 78 22.60 22.30 29.35
N GLY A 79 23.68 23.01 29.12
CA GLY A 79 23.64 24.38 28.55
C GLY A 79 22.71 25.31 29.31
N ILE A 80 21.83 26.01 28.57
CA ILE A 80 20.84 26.93 29.13
C ILE A 80 19.92 26.26 30.16
N GLY A 81 19.69 24.98 30.07
CA GLY A 81 18.83 24.22 31.00
C GLY A 81 19.41 24.18 32.41
N ARG A 82 20.73 24.12 32.56
CA ARG A 82 21.40 24.23 33.88
C ARG A 82 21.22 25.59 34.53
N LYS A 83 20.95 26.63 33.74
CA LYS A 83 20.64 27.97 34.22
C LYS A 83 19.17 28.18 34.57
N GLY A 84 18.38 27.09 34.51
CA GLY A 84 16.95 27.11 34.80
C GLY A 84 16.06 27.57 33.63
N GLN A 85 16.62 27.74 32.43
CA GLN A 85 15.85 28.11 31.24
C GLN A 85 15.34 26.83 30.55
N LYS A 86 14.04 26.74 30.40
CA LYS A 86 13.43 25.63 29.65
C LYS A 86 13.40 25.90 28.14
N LEU A 87 13.81 24.94 27.36
CA LEU A 87 13.75 24.95 25.93
C LEU A 87 12.51 24.16 25.46
N SER A 88 11.58 24.83 24.79
CA SER A 88 10.44 24.15 24.17
C SER A 88 10.83 23.46 22.85
N TYR A 89 10.01 22.56 22.39
CA TYR A 89 10.17 21.87 21.10
C TYR A 89 10.25 22.87 19.92
N GLU A 90 9.34 23.82 19.87
CA GLU A 90 9.39 24.95 18.93
C GLU A 90 10.64 25.82 19.11
N GLY A 91 11.02 26.08 20.37
CA GLY A 91 12.20 26.86 20.71
C GLY A 91 13.49 26.28 20.15
N ALA A 92 13.64 24.95 20.21
CA ALA A 92 14.79 24.26 19.63
C ALA A 92 14.89 24.48 18.11
N TRP A 93 13.78 24.39 17.38
CA TRP A 93 13.75 24.75 15.97
C TRP A 93 14.12 26.19 15.70
N LYS A 94 13.59 27.13 16.47
CA LYS A 94 13.88 28.56 16.33
C LYS A 94 15.35 28.88 16.53
N THR A 95 16.01 28.30 17.54
CA THR A 95 17.45 28.50 17.78
C THR A 95 18.28 27.96 16.62
N PHE A 96 17.95 26.76 16.13
CA PHE A 96 18.61 26.15 14.98
C PHE A 96 18.48 27.04 13.73
N LYS A 97 17.27 27.40 13.38
CA LYS A 97 16.98 28.27 12.24
C LYS A 97 17.74 29.57 12.32
N LYS A 98 17.70 30.25 13.48
CA LYS A 98 18.40 31.52 13.70
C LYS A 98 19.90 31.36 13.50
N SER A 99 20.52 30.33 14.06
CA SER A 99 21.95 30.07 13.97
C SER A 99 22.41 29.91 12.52
N PHE A 100 21.71 29.09 11.75
CA PHE A 100 22.09 28.78 10.37
C PHE A 100 21.71 29.88 9.37
N GLU A 101 20.59 30.58 9.54
CA GLU A 101 20.22 31.72 8.68
C GLU A 101 21.19 32.90 8.86
N ASN A 102 21.75 33.08 10.07
CA ASN A 102 22.71 34.13 10.40
C ASN A 102 24.18 33.67 10.37
N ALA A 103 24.46 32.46 9.94
CA ALA A 103 25.82 31.95 9.81
C ALA A 103 26.64 32.75 8.80
N LYS A 104 27.98 32.65 8.87
CA LYS A 104 28.90 33.31 7.92
C LYS A 104 28.53 32.99 6.45
N ILE A 105 28.01 31.81 6.19
CA ILE A 105 27.40 31.40 4.93
C ILE A 105 25.92 31.14 5.25
N PRO A 106 25.01 32.07 4.94
CA PRO A 106 23.62 31.97 5.32
C PRO A 106 22.91 30.80 4.60
N HIS A 107 22.14 30.03 5.37
CA HIS A 107 21.35 28.92 4.86
C HIS A 107 19.91 29.37 4.58
N THR A 108 19.32 28.83 3.55
CA THR A 108 17.91 29.11 3.21
C THR A 108 17.01 28.06 3.88
N THR A 109 16.07 28.50 4.69
CA THR A 109 15.04 27.61 5.24
C THR A 109 14.05 27.24 4.14
N ILE A 110 13.88 25.93 3.92
CA ILE A 110 12.86 25.41 3.01
C ILE A 110 11.69 24.78 3.79
N LYS A 111 10.56 24.64 3.12
CA LYS A 111 9.43 23.88 3.67
C LYS A 111 9.75 22.39 3.65
N ARG A 112 9.29 21.68 4.67
CA ARG A 112 9.36 20.20 4.69
C ARG A 112 8.67 19.61 3.44
N TYR A 113 9.14 18.46 3.02
CA TYR A 113 8.45 17.64 2.04
C TYR A 113 7.34 16.82 2.73
N PRO A 114 6.27 16.44 2.01
CA PRO A 114 5.32 15.46 2.56
C PRO A 114 6.03 14.19 2.98
N VAL A 115 5.58 13.56 4.06
CA VAL A 115 6.19 12.28 4.46
C VAL A 115 5.90 11.14 3.48
N VAL A 116 4.86 11.26 2.65
CA VAL A 116 4.57 10.35 1.55
C VAL A 116 5.40 10.76 0.33
N ALA A 117 6.40 9.96 -0.01
CA ALA A 117 7.44 10.30 -1.00
C ALA A 117 6.98 10.12 -2.45
N ARG A 118 6.00 10.89 -2.91
CA ARG A 118 5.44 10.78 -4.28
C ARG A 118 6.38 11.22 -5.40
N TRP A 119 7.45 11.94 -5.06
CA TRP A 119 8.47 12.39 -6.02
C TRP A 119 9.55 11.35 -6.31
N ARG A 120 9.48 10.15 -5.71
CA ARG A 120 10.44 9.06 -5.99
C ARG A 120 9.75 7.69 -5.93
N PRO A 121 10.14 6.76 -6.80
CA PRO A 121 9.45 5.48 -6.96
C PRO A 121 9.93 4.36 -6.03
N ASP A 122 11.08 4.55 -5.37
CA ASP A 122 11.80 3.51 -4.63
C ASP A 122 11.49 3.50 -3.12
N VAL A 123 10.81 4.53 -2.60
CA VAL A 123 10.39 4.62 -1.20
C VAL A 123 8.97 5.15 -1.08
N GLU A 124 8.22 4.64 -0.11
CA GLU A 124 6.87 5.13 0.18
C GLU A 124 6.88 6.29 1.17
N TYR A 125 7.77 6.26 2.17
CA TYR A 125 7.85 7.27 3.22
C TYR A 125 9.25 7.84 3.36
N VAL A 126 9.32 9.10 3.74
CA VAL A 126 10.56 9.77 4.09
C VAL A 126 11.01 9.28 5.47
N ALA A 127 12.17 8.62 5.54
CA ALA A 127 12.77 8.13 6.79
C ALA A 127 13.99 8.94 7.22
N ALA A 128 14.49 9.84 6.36
CA ALA A 128 15.59 10.78 6.63
C ALA A 128 15.49 11.99 5.69
N GLY A 129 16.02 13.16 6.09
CA GLY A 129 15.97 14.40 5.30
C GLY A 129 16.57 14.26 3.90
N ILE A 130 17.66 13.51 3.76
CA ILE A 130 18.31 13.27 2.46
C ILE A 130 17.40 12.59 1.42
N TYR A 131 16.35 11.88 1.85
CA TYR A 131 15.39 11.23 0.92
C TYR A 131 14.69 12.24 0.00
N ASN A 132 14.57 13.48 0.43
CA ASN A 132 14.00 14.57 -0.36
C ASN A 132 14.85 14.89 -1.60
N PHE A 133 16.15 14.59 -1.56
CA PHE A 133 17.15 14.99 -2.54
C PHE A 133 17.79 13.81 -3.28
N GLN A 134 17.58 12.57 -2.79
CA GLN A 134 18.05 11.36 -3.46
C GLN A 134 17.01 10.86 -4.49
N PRO A 135 17.49 10.24 -5.59
CA PRO A 135 18.89 10.18 -6.04
C PRO A 135 19.35 11.45 -6.80
N TYR A 136 18.44 12.25 -7.32
CA TYR A 136 18.66 13.21 -8.40
C TYR A 136 19.55 14.41 -8.06
N CYS A 137 19.38 15.00 -6.86
CA CYS A 137 20.26 16.09 -6.44
C CYS A 137 21.67 15.58 -6.07
N VAL A 138 21.75 14.38 -5.51
CA VAL A 138 23.04 13.75 -5.14
C VAL A 138 23.85 13.33 -6.37
N THR A 139 23.17 12.89 -7.43
CA THR A 139 23.84 12.60 -8.72
C THR A 139 24.16 13.84 -9.54
N GLY A 140 23.58 14.99 -9.18
CA GLY A 140 23.72 16.23 -9.93
C GLY A 140 22.79 16.37 -11.12
N GLU A 141 21.88 15.41 -11.32
CA GLU A 141 20.85 15.46 -12.36
C GLU A 141 19.82 16.56 -12.12
N MET A 142 19.62 16.94 -10.87
CA MET A 142 18.73 18.02 -10.47
C MET A 142 19.42 18.98 -9.50
N ASP A 143 19.01 20.23 -9.51
CA ASP A 143 19.43 21.22 -8.52
C ASP A 143 18.53 21.12 -7.28
N PRO A 144 19.06 21.35 -6.07
CA PRO A 144 18.26 21.44 -4.85
C PRO A 144 17.46 22.75 -4.84
N PRO A 145 16.34 22.83 -4.07
CA PRO A 145 15.49 24.02 -4.00
C PRO A 145 16.22 25.28 -3.45
N ALA A 146 17.29 25.07 -2.71
CA ALA A 146 18.23 26.08 -2.25
C ALA A 146 19.57 25.42 -1.94
N ASN A 147 20.66 26.20 -1.91
CA ASN A 147 21.97 25.64 -1.60
C ASN A 147 22.91 26.75 -1.02
N PRO A 148 23.27 26.73 0.27
CA PRO A 148 22.94 25.70 1.27
C PRO A 148 21.51 25.86 1.80
N LEU A 149 20.93 24.77 2.33
CA LEU A 149 19.58 24.77 2.87
C LEU A 149 19.49 24.13 4.26
N ILE A 150 18.42 24.49 4.97
CA ILE A 150 17.98 23.85 6.21
C ILE A 150 16.49 23.55 6.17
N ASP A 151 16.09 22.46 6.83
CA ASP A 151 14.68 22.10 7.01
C ASP A 151 14.42 21.43 8.36
N ALA A 152 13.14 21.25 8.67
CA ALA A 152 12.66 20.36 9.73
C ALA A 152 11.76 19.32 9.05
N GLN A 153 12.37 18.24 8.56
CA GLN A 153 11.68 17.19 7.85
C GLN A 153 11.04 16.20 8.78
N PHE A 154 9.71 16.04 8.70
CA PHE A 154 9.03 14.96 9.39
C PHE A 154 9.35 13.62 8.72
N CYS A 155 9.81 12.67 9.54
CA CYS A 155 10.22 11.34 9.11
C CYS A 155 9.37 10.26 9.76
N LEU A 156 9.18 9.13 9.06
CA LEU A 156 8.53 7.93 9.59
C LEU A 156 9.52 6.78 9.64
N ARG A 157 9.63 6.11 10.80
CA ARG A 157 10.42 4.88 10.99
C ARG A 157 9.60 3.85 11.75
N PHE A 158 9.56 2.63 11.25
CA PHE A 158 8.74 1.55 11.80
C PHE A 158 9.54 0.35 12.29
N ASN A 159 10.86 0.34 12.10
CA ASN A 159 11.76 -0.69 12.58
C ASN A 159 11.97 -0.64 14.11
N ASP A 160 11.90 0.55 14.73
CA ASP A 160 12.19 0.76 16.15
C ASP A 160 10.92 0.80 17.04
N LEU A 161 9.79 0.24 16.57
CA LEU A 161 8.51 0.32 17.29
C LEU A 161 8.53 -0.31 18.68
N ASP A 162 9.38 -1.32 18.92
CA ASP A 162 9.54 -1.97 20.22
C ASP A 162 10.17 -1.07 21.27
N ASN A 163 10.96 -0.09 20.85
CA ASN A 163 11.68 0.86 21.69
C ASN A 163 10.83 2.08 22.10
N ILE A 164 9.68 2.29 21.41
CA ILE A 164 8.82 3.45 21.65
C ILE A 164 8.13 3.36 23.01
N GLY A 165 8.12 4.48 23.70
CA GLY A 165 7.60 4.59 25.07
C GLY A 165 8.58 4.15 26.15
N ILE A 166 9.75 3.60 25.79
CA ILE A 166 10.74 3.04 26.71
C ILE A 166 12.01 3.88 26.73
N THR A 167 12.69 4.01 25.59
CA THR A 167 14.04 4.58 25.52
C THR A 167 14.09 6.09 25.57
N GLY A 168 12.98 6.75 25.28
CA GLY A 168 12.91 8.20 25.18
C GLY A 168 13.54 8.81 23.92
N ARG A 169 14.23 8.03 23.10
CA ARG A 169 14.91 8.49 21.89
C ARG A 169 14.29 8.00 20.57
N HIS A 170 13.38 7.01 20.63
CA HIS A 170 12.75 6.38 19.48
C HIS A 170 11.30 6.83 19.33
N TYR A 171 10.92 7.03 18.05
CA TYR A 171 9.61 7.52 17.62
C TYR A 171 9.19 6.83 16.34
N SER A 172 7.90 6.58 16.16
CA SER A 172 7.36 6.17 14.85
C SER A 172 7.28 7.34 13.87
N GLY A 173 7.15 8.58 14.38
CA GLY A 173 7.19 9.81 13.59
C GLY A 173 7.92 10.92 14.34
N PHE A 174 8.94 11.53 13.73
CA PHE A 174 9.79 12.55 14.34
C PHE A 174 10.25 13.61 13.33
N ASN A 175 10.66 14.79 13.82
CA ASN A 175 11.26 15.82 12.98
C ASN A 175 12.79 15.70 12.99
N MET A 176 13.35 15.56 11.80
CA MET A 176 14.79 15.64 11.59
C MET A 176 15.15 17.06 11.15
N LEU A 177 15.96 17.76 11.93
CA LEU A 177 16.60 19.00 11.49
C LEU A 177 17.66 18.64 10.46
N GLY A 178 17.53 19.21 9.25
CA GLY A 178 18.42 18.96 8.14
C GLY A 178 19.32 20.16 7.84
N VAL A 179 20.60 19.88 7.49
CA VAL A 179 21.46 20.82 6.77
C VAL A 179 22.00 20.12 5.54
N GLN A 180 21.63 20.57 4.37
CA GLN A 180 22.12 19.98 3.12
C GLN A 180 22.88 20.99 2.28
N VAL A 181 24.03 20.54 1.75
CA VAL A 181 24.88 21.32 0.84
C VAL A 181 25.32 20.45 -0.31
N PHE A 182 25.20 20.94 -1.51
CA PHE A 182 25.53 20.24 -2.74
C PHE A 182 26.64 20.96 -3.47
N ASN A 183 27.87 20.44 -3.38
CA ASN A 183 29.06 21.02 -4.01
C ASN A 183 29.31 20.42 -5.40
N LYS A 184 29.01 21.22 -6.42
CA LYS A 184 29.38 20.89 -7.81
C LYS A 184 30.77 21.45 -8.11
N PRO A 185 31.54 20.90 -9.05
CA PRO A 185 32.88 21.39 -9.41
C PRO A 185 32.89 22.90 -9.76
N GLN A 186 31.79 23.40 -10.38
CA GLN A 186 31.64 24.78 -10.80
C GLN A 186 31.05 25.70 -9.72
N LYS A 187 30.46 25.14 -8.67
CA LYS A 187 29.78 25.88 -7.62
C LYS A 187 30.02 25.20 -6.26
N TYR A 188 31.18 25.43 -5.70
CA TYR A 188 31.58 24.97 -4.38
C TYR A 188 31.09 25.97 -3.33
N ILE A 189 30.40 25.54 -2.30
CA ILE A 189 29.86 26.37 -1.21
C ILE A 189 30.73 26.24 0.03
N TYR A 190 30.70 25.08 0.68
CA TYR A 190 31.57 24.71 1.81
C TYR A 190 31.49 23.20 2.04
N PHE A 191 32.41 22.67 2.84
CA PHE A 191 32.39 21.23 3.14
C PHE A 191 32.59 20.96 4.63
N LYS A 192 33.40 19.96 4.98
CA LYS A 192 33.49 19.36 6.31
C LYS A 192 33.80 20.32 7.42
N GLU A 193 34.78 21.21 7.23
CA GLU A 193 35.30 22.11 8.27
C GLU A 193 34.23 23.11 8.71
N GLU A 194 33.62 23.80 7.76
CA GLU A 194 32.56 24.77 8.05
C GLU A 194 31.28 24.07 8.59
N CYS A 195 30.95 22.88 8.10
CA CYS A 195 29.84 22.13 8.60
C CYS A 195 29.94 21.85 10.09
N VAL A 196 31.11 21.39 10.53
CA VAL A 196 31.35 21.14 11.95
C VAL A 196 31.35 22.45 12.73
N ASP A 197 32.00 23.50 12.22
CA ASP A 197 32.06 24.82 12.89
C ASP A 197 30.66 25.38 13.15
N PHE A 198 29.76 25.32 12.15
CA PHE A 198 28.38 25.81 12.29
C PHE A 198 27.57 24.99 13.30
N ASN A 199 27.68 23.66 13.26
CA ASN A 199 26.97 22.80 14.23
C ASN A 199 27.49 23.00 15.66
N LEU A 200 28.82 23.11 15.87
CA LEU A 200 29.38 23.37 17.20
C LEU A 200 28.97 24.76 17.69
N ARG A 201 28.95 25.80 16.83
CA ARG A 201 28.46 27.13 17.22
C ARG A 201 27.01 27.09 17.69
N TRP A 202 26.13 26.42 16.97
CA TRP A 202 24.73 26.28 17.40
C TRP A 202 24.64 25.63 18.80
N LEU A 203 25.39 24.55 19.05
CA LEU A 203 25.36 23.84 20.31
C LEU A 203 25.94 24.70 21.46
N THR A 204 27.03 25.46 21.21
CA THR A 204 27.76 26.17 22.23
C THR A 204 27.31 27.63 22.42
N GLU A 205 26.87 28.32 21.33
CA GLU A 205 26.52 29.73 21.42
C GLU A 205 25.01 29.91 21.65
N GLU A 206 24.13 29.11 21.00
CA GLU A 206 22.67 29.22 21.17
C GLU A 206 22.12 28.34 22.29
N LEU A 207 22.63 27.11 22.44
CA LEU A 207 22.22 26.20 23.50
C LEU A 207 23.12 26.23 24.73
N GLU A 208 24.26 26.89 24.63
CA GLU A 208 25.29 27.05 25.68
C GLU A 208 25.79 25.71 26.28
N ILE A 209 25.79 24.63 25.45
CA ILE A 209 26.34 23.34 25.88
C ILE A 209 27.86 23.44 25.97
N GLY A 210 28.44 23.02 27.08
CA GLY A 210 29.87 23.06 27.27
C GLY A 210 30.63 22.11 26.34
N LEU A 211 31.79 22.55 25.82
CA LEU A 211 32.58 21.71 24.91
C LEU A 211 33.05 20.40 25.57
N ASP A 212 33.24 20.40 26.89
CA ASP A 212 33.60 19.23 27.68
C ASP A 212 32.45 18.22 27.84
N GLU A 213 31.23 18.62 27.49
CA GLU A 213 30.05 17.74 27.48
C GLU A 213 29.82 17.08 26.12
N ILE A 214 30.46 17.62 25.06
CA ILE A 214 30.29 17.15 23.68
C ILE A 214 31.36 16.12 23.32
N THR A 215 30.97 14.98 22.78
CA THR A 215 31.89 14.01 22.17
C THR A 215 31.50 13.80 20.70
N LEU A 216 32.51 13.61 19.85
CA LEU A 216 32.33 13.44 18.41
C LEU A 216 32.92 12.08 18.03
N ILE A 217 32.13 11.17 17.48
CA ILE A 217 32.56 9.81 17.08
C ILE A 217 32.81 9.78 15.57
N GLU A 218 33.97 9.23 15.19
CA GLU A 218 34.28 8.94 13.78
C GLU A 218 33.48 7.70 13.33
N ASP A 219 32.63 7.87 12.33
CA ASP A 219 31.90 6.75 11.71
C ASP A 219 31.96 6.81 10.19
N VAL A 220 31.39 5.81 9.55
CA VAL A 220 31.22 5.69 8.10
C VAL A 220 29.75 5.52 7.79
N TRP A 221 29.23 6.39 6.97
CA TRP A 221 27.84 6.27 6.49
C TRP A 221 27.80 5.67 5.09
N ALA A 222 26.84 4.77 4.87
CA ALA A 222 26.49 4.25 3.55
C ALA A 222 24.98 4.14 3.41
N GLY A 223 24.44 4.53 2.26
CA GLY A 223 23.00 4.47 2.00
C GLY A 223 22.66 4.99 0.61
N GLY A 224 21.60 4.45 -0.03
CA GLY A 224 21.15 4.90 -1.36
C GLY A 224 22.22 4.82 -2.45
N GLY A 225 23.17 3.87 -2.37
CA GLY A 225 24.28 3.76 -3.31
C GLY A 225 25.42 4.75 -3.09
N ASN A 226 25.42 5.50 -1.98
CA ASN A 226 26.43 6.49 -1.63
C ASN A 226 27.18 6.11 -0.36
N LEU A 227 28.39 6.63 -0.20
CA LEU A 227 29.25 6.41 0.98
C LEU A 227 30.07 7.65 1.28
N GLY A 228 30.33 7.85 2.57
CA GLY A 228 31.27 8.87 3.03
C GLY A 228 31.57 8.76 4.52
N PRO A 229 32.58 9.51 5.01
CA PRO A 229 32.82 9.66 6.43
C PRO A 229 31.63 10.38 7.07
N SER A 230 31.33 10.02 8.31
CA SER A 230 30.36 10.70 9.14
C SER A 230 30.90 10.98 10.53
N ILE A 231 30.35 12.01 11.16
CA ILE A 231 30.63 12.36 12.53
C ILE A 231 29.33 12.34 13.31
N GLU A 232 29.26 11.47 14.29
CA GLU A 232 28.15 11.43 15.23
C GLU A 232 28.51 12.25 16.47
N TYR A 233 27.59 13.05 16.98
CA TYR A 233 27.86 13.87 18.16
C TYR A 233 26.87 13.58 19.28
N PHE A 234 27.46 13.44 20.48
CA PHE A 234 26.78 12.98 21.69
C PHE A 234 26.88 13.99 22.81
N VAL A 235 25.85 14.02 23.63
CA VAL A 235 25.86 14.75 24.92
C VAL A 235 25.23 13.84 25.99
N GLY A 236 25.99 13.58 27.04
CA GLY A 236 25.50 12.84 28.19
C GLY A 236 24.99 11.43 27.94
N GLY A 237 25.53 10.74 26.95
CA GLY A 237 25.10 9.41 26.54
C GLY A 237 24.02 9.37 25.45
N LEU A 238 23.58 10.53 24.94
CA LEU A 238 22.57 10.65 23.91
C LEU A 238 23.18 11.16 22.59
N GLU A 239 23.04 10.43 21.53
CA GLU A 239 23.29 10.93 20.18
C GLU A 239 22.30 12.04 19.84
N LEU A 240 22.79 13.22 19.52
CA LEU A 240 21.95 14.33 19.07
C LEU A 240 21.69 14.27 17.57
N GLY A 241 22.71 13.90 16.83
CA GLY A 241 22.65 13.80 15.37
C GLY A 241 23.98 13.39 14.75
N ASN A 242 23.99 13.36 13.43
CA ASN A 242 25.17 13.06 12.64
C ASN A 242 25.40 14.06 11.51
N MET A 243 26.64 14.20 11.11
CA MET A 243 27.08 14.98 9.95
C MET A 243 27.67 14.01 8.93
N VAL A 244 27.02 13.80 7.82
CA VAL A 244 27.44 12.88 6.75
C VAL A 244 28.07 13.66 5.61
N PHE A 245 29.21 13.20 5.14
CA PHE A 245 29.96 13.80 4.04
C PHE A 245 30.04 12.82 2.87
N MET A 246 29.01 12.80 2.01
CA MET A 246 28.94 11.87 0.88
C MET A 246 29.97 12.28 -0.17
N GLN A 247 30.92 11.38 -0.45
CA GLN A 247 32.03 11.61 -1.36
C GLN A 247 32.17 10.52 -2.42
N TYR A 248 31.55 9.36 -2.20
CA TYR A 248 31.73 8.18 -3.04
C TYR A 248 30.38 7.57 -3.43
N LYS A 249 30.30 7.12 -4.68
CA LYS A 249 29.29 6.17 -5.14
C LYS A 249 29.79 4.75 -4.89
N THR A 250 28.93 3.88 -4.37
CA THR A 250 29.28 2.49 -4.07
C THR A 250 28.58 1.52 -5.01
N HIS A 251 29.26 0.44 -5.32
CA HIS A 251 28.74 -0.69 -6.08
C HIS A 251 28.49 -1.89 -5.14
N HIS A 252 27.63 -2.80 -5.54
CA HIS A 252 27.25 -3.99 -4.75
C HIS A 252 28.44 -4.92 -4.42
N ASN A 253 29.56 -4.81 -5.15
CA ASN A 253 30.81 -5.54 -4.89
C ASN A 253 31.72 -4.85 -3.87
N GLY A 254 31.32 -3.71 -3.30
CA GLY A 254 32.12 -2.91 -2.35
C GLY A 254 33.11 -1.95 -2.98
N THR A 255 33.24 -1.92 -4.32
CA THR A 255 34.06 -0.90 -5.00
C THR A 255 33.38 0.46 -4.93
N ARG A 256 34.18 1.52 -4.99
CA ARG A 256 33.68 2.89 -4.88
C ARG A 256 34.37 3.81 -5.89
N GLU A 257 33.67 4.82 -6.35
CA GLU A 257 34.16 5.89 -7.22
C GLU A 257 33.79 7.26 -6.63
N PRO A 258 34.60 8.31 -6.84
CA PRO A 258 34.26 9.65 -6.38
C PRO A 258 32.92 10.14 -6.96
N LEU A 259 32.09 10.76 -6.14
CA LEU A 259 30.88 11.45 -6.60
C LEU A 259 31.28 12.75 -7.35
N GLN A 260 30.52 13.08 -8.38
CA GLN A 260 30.63 14.36 -9.08
C GLN A 260 30.14 15.54 -8.19
N VAL A 261 29.16 15.28 -7.33
CA VAL A 261 28.63 16.22 -6.36
C VAL A 261 29.02 15.75 -4.96
N GLN A 262 29.79 16.55 -4.24
CA GLN A 262 30.06 16.28 -2.83
C GLN A 262 28.91 16.84 -1.98
N VAL A 263 28.29 15.99 -1.18
CA VAL A 263 27.09 16.33 -0.42
C VAL A 263 27.35 16.34 1.06
N ILE A 264 26.91 17.39 1.74
CA ILE A 264 26.73 17.42 3.19
C ILE A 264 25.29 17.06 3.47
N ASP A 265 25.09 16.11 4.37
CA ASP A 265 23.78 15.79 4.94
C ASP A 265 23.91 15.71 6.46
N VAL A 266 23.35 16.66 7.14
CA VAL A 266 23.27 16.66 8.60
C VAL A 266 21.87 16.26 9.00
N GLY A 267 21.75 15.30 9.91
CA GLY A 267 20.48 14.86 10.48
C GLY A 267 20.51 14.94 12.01
N ILE A 268 19.64 15.80 12.59
CA ILE A 268 19.54 15.98 14.03
C ILE A 268 18.12 15.65 14.48
N GLY A 269 17.98 14.82 15.50
CA GLY A 269 16.68 14.55 16.11
C GLY A 269 16.20 15.77 16.90
N LEU A 270 15.23 16.52 16.33
CA LEU A 270 14.69 17.72 17.02
C LEU A 270 14.15 17.37 18.40
N GLU A 271 13.54 16.20 18.56
CA GLU A 271 12.96 15.68 19.80
C GLU A 271 13.99 15.53 20.92
N ARG A 272 15.26 15.29 20.56
CA ARG A 272 16.36 15.05 21.50
C ARG A 272 16.90 16.35 22.11
N ILE A 273 16.75 17.48 21.40
CA ILE A 273 17.34 18.77 21.80
C ILE A 273 16.70 19.35 23.06
N PRO A 274 15.35 19.56 23.12
CA PRO A 274 14.76 20.04 24.38
C PRO A 274 14.97 19.04 25.53
N TRP A 275 14.96 17.74 25.24
CA TRP A 275 15.18 16.70 26.26
C TRP A 275 16.55 16.81 26.93
N VAL A 276 17.62 16.91 26.12
CA VAL A 276 18.99 17.00 26.67
C VAL A 276 19.19 18.31 27.44
N VAL A 277 18.63 19.43 26.91
CA VAL A 277 18.72 20.74 27.56
C VAL A 277 17.94 20.78 28.87
N ASN A 278 16.69 20.31 28.86
CA ASN A 278 15.81 20.36 30.04
C ASN A 278 16.12 19.31 31.09
N GLY A 279 16.76 18.21 30.70
CA GLY A 279 17.01 17.08 31.60
C GLY A 279 15.76 16.36 32.06
N SER A 280 14.71 16.37 31.26
CA SER A 280 13.44 15.68 31.52
C SER A 280 13.64 14.19 31.66
N LEU A 281 12.72 13.48 32.34
CA LEU A 281 12.81 12.02 32.53
C LEU A 281 12.75 11.27 31.17
N THR A 282 12.05 11.83 30.21
CA THR A 282 11.97 11.33 28.86
C THR A 282 11.68 12.46 27.90
N SER A 283 12.10 12.35 26.65
CA SER A 283 11.81 13.34 25.61
C SER A 283 10.31 13.53 25.35
N TYR A 284 9.51 12.50 25.57
CA TYR A 284 8.06 12.55 25.31
C TYR A 284 7.37 13.66 26.09
N PHE A 285 7.82 13.99 27.30
CA PHE A 285 7.29 15.12 28.07
C PHE A 285 7.59 16.48 27.46
N ASP A 286 8.70 16.61 26.72
CA ASP A 286 9.07 17.84 26.03
C ASP A 286 8.45 17.98 24.64
N VAL A 287 8.10 16.86 24.01
CA VAL A 287 7.67 16.79 22.60
C VAL A 287 6.15 16.86 22.43
N PHE A 288 5.39 16.18 23.29
CA PHE A 288 3.92 16.19 23.22
C PHE A 288 3.24 16.37 24.59
N PRO A 289 3.58 17.45 25.29
CA PRO A 289 3.06 17.71 26.63
C PRO A 289 1.53 17.83 26.66
N LEU A 290 0.92 18.49 25.63
CA LEU A 290 -0.52 18.68 25.54
C LEU A 290 -1.27 17.37 25.36
N ALA A 291 -0.73 16.49 24.48
CA ALA A 291 -1.36 15.19 24.23
C ALA A 291 -1.28 14.28 25.47
N ILE A 292 -0.16 14.26 26.18
CA ILE A 292 0.03 13.50 27.42
C ILE A 292 -0.94 13.99 28.51
N GLU A 293 -0.97 15.31 28.77
CA GLU A 293 -1.85 15.92 29.75
C GLU A 293 -3.31 15.59 29.45
N LYS A 294 -3.71 15.73 28.17
CA LYS A 294 -5.07 15.46 27.74
C LYS A 294 -5.45 13.99 27.93
N LEU A 295 -4.58 13.06 27.54
CA LEU A 295 -4.79 11.62 27.69
C LEU A 295 -4.93 11.25 29.19
N ILE A 296 -4.04 11.74 30.05
CA ILE A 296 -4.09 11.51 31.49
C ILE A 296 -5.41 12.06 32.06
N LYS A 297 -5.80 13.29 31.69
CA LYS A 297 -7.03 13.92 32.18
C LYS A 297 -8.28 13.11 31.81
N MET A 298 -8.39 12.64 30.57
CA MET A 298 -9.52 11.86 30.08
C MET A 298 -9.60 10.45 30.69
N THR A 299 -8.45 9.80 30.82
CA THR A 299 -8.38 8.38 31.21
C THR A 299 -8.20 8.18 32.72
N LYS A 300 -7.81 9.22 33.46
CA LYS A 300 -7.37 9.14 34.87
C LYS A 300 -6.22 8.15 35.06
N ALA A 301 -5.33 8.06 34.05
CA ALA A 301 -4.14 7.23 34.14
C ALA A 301 -3.12 7.85 35.12
N GLU A 302 -2.50 7.03 35.95
CA GLU A 302 -1.53 7.47 36.93
C GLU A 302 -0.14 6.95 36.59
N ILE A 303 0.83 7.86 36.37
CA ILE A 303 2.22 7.52 36.11
C ILE A 303 2.95 7.35 37.46
N ASN A 304 3.64 6.24 37.63
CA ASN A 304 4.55 6.06 38.75
C ASN A 304 5.87 6.81 38.52
N TYR A 305 5.87 8.12 38.83
CA TYR A 305 7.07 8.96 38.67
C TYR A 305 8.26 8.49 39.51
N GLY A 306 8.03 7.81 40.62
CA GLY A 306 9.08 7.30 41.49
C GLY A 306 9.94 6.22 40.80
N ILE A 307 9.24 5.24 40.18
CA ILE A 307 9.91 4.20 39.42
C ILE A 307 10.46 4.75 38.09
N LEU A 308 9.70 5.59 37.38
CA LEU A 308 10.14 6.20 36.14
C LEU A 308 11.44 7.01 36.31
N LYS A 309 11.59 7.75 37.43
CA LYS A 309 12.82 8.51 37.76
C LYS A 309 14.02 7.61 37.97
N LYS A 310 13.84 6.42 38.58
CA LYS A 310 14.94 5.44 38.77
C LYS A 310 15.33 4.81 37.43
N PHE A 311 14.34 4.52 36.58
CA PHE A 311 14.49 3.84 35.29
C PHE A 311 15.12 4.73 34.23
N ALA A 312 14.66 5.97 34.10
CA ALA A 312 14.95 6.86 32.99
C ALA A 312 16.46 6.99 32.65
N PRO A 313 17.39 7.13 33.57
CA PRO A 313 18.82 7.18 33.24
C PRO A 313 19.34 5.93 32.52
N TYR A 314 18.77 4.76 32.79
CA TYR A 314 19.22 3.48 32.27
C TYR A 314 18.43 3.01 31.06
N SER A 315 17.41 3.76 30.63
CA SER A 315 16.56 3.43 29.47
C SER A 315 17.36 3.34 28.16
N CYS A 316 18.50 4.02 28.09
CA CYS A 316 19.44 3.98 26.97
C CYS A 316 19.99 2.57 26.65
N LEU A 317 19.98 1.65 27.62
CA LEU A 317 20.52 0.30 27.46
C LEU A 317 19.54 -0.65 26.74
N LEU A 318 18.29 -0.24 26.55
CA LEU A 318 17.22 -1.05 25.96
C LEU A 318 17.06 -0.78 24.47
N ASP A 319 18.13 -0.74 23.72
CA ASP A 319 18.04 -0.77 22.27
C ASP A 319 17.92 -2.22 21.80
N VAL A 320 16.72 -2.60 21.34
CA VAL A 320 16.40 -3.99 20.98
C VAL A 320 17.23 -4.45 19.77
N ASP A 321 17.53 -3.54 18.85
CA ASP A 321 18.28 -3.86 17.63
C ASP A 321 19.77 -4.13 17.93
N GLU A 322 20.31 -3.47 18.96
CA GLU A 322 21.68 -3.68 19.44
C GLU A 322 21.81 -4.83 20.44
N ALA A 323 20.70 -5.25 21.04
CA ALA A 323 20.69 -6.23 22.13
C ALA A 323 20.97 -7.69 21.71
N GLU A 324 21.05 -7.99 20.41
CA GLU A 324 21.37 -9.33 19.85
C GLU A 324 20.67 -10.50 20.56
N GLY A 325 19.38 -10.34 20.93
CA GLY A 325 18.60 -11.36 21.64
C GLY A 325 18.79 -11.41 23.17
N LYS A 326 19.57 -10.51 23.77
CA LYS A 326 19.82 -10.45 25.23
C LYS A 326 18.91 -9.47 25.98
N VAL A 327 17.80 -9.06 25.36
CA VAL A 327 16.87 -8.06 25.93
C VAL A 327 16.43 -8.42 27.36
N SER A 328 16.18 -9.70 27.64
CA SER A 328 15.79 -10.15 28.98
C SER A 328 16.86 -9.90 30.02
N GLU A 329 18.12 -10.18 29.69
CA GLU A 329 19.26 -9.99 30.59
C GLU A 329 19.52 -8.49 30.87
N ILE A 330 19.29 -7.64 29.85
CA ILE A 330 19.40 -6.20 30.00
C ILE A 330 18.34 -5.68 30.97
N TRP A 331 17.09 -6.14 30.86
CA TRP A 331 16.03 -5.79 31.80
C TRP A 331 16.38 -6.19 33.24
N ASP A 332 16.92 -7.40 33.46
CA ASP A 332 17.35 -7.87 34.78
C ASP A 332 18.49 -7.00 35.37
N SER A 333 19.43 -6.59 34.50
CA SER A 333 20.51 -5.68 34.87
C SER A 333 20.00 -4.29 35.29
N ILE A 334 19.04 -3.74 34.52
CA ILE A 334 18.45 -2.43 34.82
C ILE A 334 17.63 -2.49 36.11
N ALA A 335 16.84 -3.51 36.32
CA ALA A 335 16.03 -3.71 37.52
C ALA A 335 16.93 -3.72 38.76
N LYS A 336 18.05 -4.44 38.70
CA LYS A 336 19.06 -4.46 39.77
C LYS A 336 19.66 -3.07 40.03
N LYS A 337 19.98 -2.30 39.01
CA LYS A 337 20.47 -0.91 39.12
C LYS A 337 19.43 0.02 39.75
N CYS A 338 18.15 -0.24 39.54
CA CYS A 338 17.04 0.51 40.11
C CYS A 338 16.67 0.08 41.55
N ASN A 339 17.28 -1.00 42.07
CA ASN A 339 16.90 -1.67 43.32
C ASN A 339 15.44 -2.14 43.31
N LEU A 340 15.05 -2.82 42.21
CA LEU A 340 13.71 -3.38 41.96
C LEU A 340 13.85 -4.79 41.39
N THR A 341 12.79 -5.59 41.51
CA THR A 341 12.64 -6.77 40.67
C THR A 341 12.29 -6.36 39.25
N LYS A 342 12.46 -7.26 38.27
CA LYS A 342 12.09 -7.01 36.87
C LYS A 342 10.59 -6.77 36.74
N GLU A 343 9.79 -7.54 37.46
CA GLU A 343 8.34 -7.45 37.48
C GLU A 343 7.87 -6.07 38.01
N GLU A 344 8.42 -5.64 39.14
CA GLU A 344 8.13 -4.32 39.74
C GLU A 344 8.51 -3.18 38.80
N LEU A 345 9.66 -3.31 38.12
CA LEU A 345 10.12 -2.30 37.16
C LEU A 345 9.17 -2.22 35.97
N LEU A 346 8.88 -3.37 35.33
CA LEU A 346 8.01 -3.44 34.14
C LEU A 346 6.59 -2.96 34.46
N GLU A 347 6.01 -3.38 35.57
CA GLU A 347 4.70 -2.91 36.00
C GLU A 347 4.71 -1.41 36.30
N GLY A 348 5.74 -0.93 36.99
CA GLY A 348 5.86 0.46 37.43
C GLY A 348 5.97 1.46 36.25
N ILE A 349 6.58 1.06 35.13
CA ILE A 349 6.70 1.92 33.94
C ILE A 349 5.58 1.67 32.91
N SER A 350 4.77 0.61 33.08
CA SER A 350 3.85 0.16 32.04
C SER A 350 2.83 1.21 31.63
N VAL A 351 2.27 1.99 32.58
CA VAL A 351 1.30 3.04 32.29
C VAL A 351 1.95 4.19 31.51
N ALA A 352 3.14 4.62 31.93
CA ALA A 352 3.91 5.67 31.25
C ALA A 352 4.25 5.25 29.81
N LYS A 353 4.75 4.02 29.63
CA LYS A 353 5.02 3.43 28.33
C LYS A 353 3.81 3.50 27.40
N ASP A 354 2.65 3.05 27.90
CA ASP A 354 1.43 2.99 27.10
C ASP A 354 0.90 4.40 26.74
N ILE A 355 1.04 5.39 27.64
CA ILE A 355 0.73 6.80 27.35
C ILE A 355 1.61 7.34 26.24
N PHE A 356 2.94 7.17 26.36
CA PHE A 356 3.90 7.66 25.36
C PHE A 356 3.69 6.99 24.00
N LEU A 357 3.42 5.69 23.98
CA LEU A 357 3.12 4.94 22.78
C LEU A 357 1.86 5.48 22.08
N VAL A 358 0.76 5.72 22.80
CA VAL A 358 -0.48 6.26 22.20
C VAL A 358 -0.23 7.65 21.63
N CYS A 359 0.50 8.52 22.35
CA CYS A 359 0.81 9.87 21.87
C CYS A 359 1.75 9.84 20.65
N ASP A 360 2.77 8.99 20.64
CA ASP A 360 3.68 8.84 19.50
C ASP A 360 2.93 8.36 18.25
N HIS A 361 2.15 7.29 18.38
CA HIS A 361 1.45 6.70 17.25
C HIS A 361 0.37 7.64 16.67
N THR A 362 -0.38 8.34 17.51
CA THR A 362 -1.36 9.33 17.04
C THR A 362 -0.69 10.51 16.33
N ARG A 363 0.49 10.94 16.78
CA ARG A 363 1.29 11.97 16.11
C ARG A 363 1.75 11.52 14.70
N ALA A 364 2.32 10.33 14.58
CA ALA A 364 2.77 9.79 13.31
C ALA A 364 1.60 9.59 12.32
N LEU A 365 0.49 9.03 12.80
CA LEU A 365 -0.73 8.84 12.01
C LEU A 365 -1.32 10.17 11.53
N LEU A 366 -1.33 11.20 12.37
CA LEU A 366 -1.79 12.52 11.97
C LEU A 366 -1.06 12.99 10.71
N VAL A 367 0.29 13.04 10.79
CA VAL A 367 1.08 13.57 9.68
C VAL A 367 0.98 12.71 8.43
N ALA A 368 1.01 11.38 8.58
CA ALA A 368 0.89 10.47 7.44
C ALA A 368 -0.45 10.61 6.70
N ILE A 369 -1.57 10.71 7.44
CA ILE A 369 -2.90 10.84 6.86
C ILE A 369 -3.10 12.25 6.25
N GLU A 370 -2.62 13.30 6.92
CA GLU A 370 -2.64 14.66 6.37
C GLU A 370 -1.86 14.77 5.06
N ASP A 371 -0.73 14.10 4.94
CA ASP A 371 0.06 14.02 3.71
C ASP A 371 -0.53 13.02 2.67
N GLY A 372 -1.71 12.45 2.96
CA GLY A 372 -2.53 11.67 2.04
C GLY A 372 -2.22 10.17 1.99
N SER A 373 -1.60 9.60 3.02
CA SER A 373 -1.53 8.14 3.18
C SER A 373 -2.76 7.61 3.91
N LEU A 374 -3.18 6.40 3.57
CA LEU A 374 -4.29 5.72 4.25
C LEU A 374 -3.80 4.40 4.85
N PRO A 375 -4.20 4.06 6.08
CA PRO A 375 -3.94 2.73 6.63
C PRO A 375 -4.46 1.64 5.70
N SER A 376 -3.61 0.68 5.33
CA SER A 376 -3.98 -0.41 4.43
C SER A 376 -3.27 -1.72 4.80
N ASN A 377 -3.51 -2.80 4.04
CA ASN A 377 -2.80 -4.08 4.20
C ASN A 377 -1.62 -4.23 3.23
N VAL A 378 -1.28 -3.19 2.47
CA VAL A 378 -0.32 -3.27 1.36
C VAL A 378 0.77 -2.23 1.54
N GLY A 379 2.02 -2.63 1.27
CA GLY A 379 3.17 -1.75 1.30
C GLY A 379 3.44 -1.10 2.66
N GLY A 380 4.11 0.04 2.67
CA GLY A 380 4.40 0.81 3.87
C GLY A 380 3.17 1.29 4.63
N ALA A 381 2.03 1.46 3.94
CA ALA A 381 0.75 1.82 4.55
C ALA A 381 0.21 0.74 5.53
N SER A 382 0.74 -0.49 5.47
CA SER A 382 0.47 -1.52 6.46
C SER A 382 1.06 -1.18 7.84
N ASN A 383 2.18 -0.48 7.87
CA ASN A 383 2.78 -0.01 9.11
C ASN A 383 1.89 1.04 9.79
N LEU A 384 1.24 1.93 9.02
CA LEU A 384 0.27 2.87 9.59
C LEU A 384 -0.91 2.14 10.23
N ARG A 385 -1.42 1.09 9.59
CA ARG A 385 -2.47 0.26 10.17
C ARG A 385 -2.01 -0.46 11.43
N ASN A 386 -0.78 -0.96 11.44
CA ASN A 386 -0.22 -1.64 12.60
C ASN A 386 -0.12 -0.70 13.81
N ILE A 387 0.42 0.51 13.65
CA ILE A 387 0.50 1.47 14.78
C ILE A 387 -0.89 1.96 15.22
N LEU A 388 -1.84 2.10 14.31
CA LEU A 388 -3.23 2.45 14.64
C LEU A 388 -3.92 1.33 15.43
N ARG A 389 -3.77 0.07 15.02
CA ARG A 389 -4.29 -1.09 15.74
C ARG A 389 -3.64 -1.27 17.10
N ARG A 390 -2.33 -1.05 17.19
CA ARG A 390 -1.61 -1.06 18.45
C ARG A 390 -2.13 0.01 19.41
N THR A 391 -2.44 1.20 18.90
CA THR A 391 -3.10 2.25 19.68
C THR A 391 -4.46 1.77 20.21
N PHE A 392 -5.30 1.17 19.37
CA PHE A 392 -6.60 0.63 19.80
C PHE A 392 -6.45 -0.50 20.83
N ALA A 393 -5.50 -1.40 20.61
CA ALA A 393 -5.25 -2.53 21.52
C ALA A 393 -4.81 -2.06 22.91
N VAL A 394 -3.88 -1.11 22.97
CA VAL A 394 -3.41 -0.50 24.22
C VAL A 394 -4.56 0.23 24.92
N CYS A 395 -5.31 1.06 24.19
CA CYS A 395 -6.43 1.79 24.76
C CYS A 395 -7.53 0.85 25.27
N ALA A 396 -7.82 -0.25 24.57
CA ALA A 396 -8.78 -1.26 25.02
C ALA A 396 -8.28 -2.02 26.25
N LYS A 397 -7.02 -2.49 26.23
CA LYS A 397 -6.39 -3.18 27.37
C LYS A 397 -6.43 -2.36 28.67
N ARG A 398 -6.25 -1.04 28.55
CA ARG A 398 -6.29 -0.10 29.68
C ARG A 398 -7.70 0.41 30.04
N GLY A 399 -8.74 0.05 29.28
CA GLY A 399 -10.08 0.61 29.43
C GLY A 399 -10.14 2.11 29.08
N TRP A 400 -9.18 2.62 28.31
CA TRP A 400 -9.11 4.03 27.94
C TRP A 400 -10.13 4.38 26.86
N MET A 401 -10.40 3.46 25.91
CA MET A 401 -11.43 3.69 24.89
C MET A 401 -12.83 3.84 25.48
N GLU A 402 -13.14 3.15 26.56
CA GLU A 402 -14.41 3.28 27.28
C GLU A 402 -14.56 4.64 27.96
N LYS A 403 -13.45 5.21 28.44
CA LYS A 403 -13.42 6.50 29.13
C LYS A 403 -13.42 7.70 28.22
N MET A 404 -12.61 7.67 27.15
CA MET A 404 -12.42 8.82 26.25
C MET A 404 -13.28 8.74 24.98
N GLY A 405 -13.66 7.54 24.55
CA GLY A 405 -14.38 7.33 23.29
C GLY A 405 -13.58 7.74 22.05
N MET A 406 -14.27 7.78 20.92
CA MET A 406 -13.68 8.25 19.67
C MET A 406 -13.40 9.76 19.71
N ASP A 407 -14.24 10.52 20.39
CA ASP A 407 -14.07 11.98 20.52
C ASP A 407 -12.78 12.32 21.27
N GLY A 408 -12.49 11.64 22.37
CA GLY A 408 -11.24 11.83 23.10
C GLY A 408 -10.02 11.43 22.29
N LEU A 409 -10.12 10.37 21.48
CA LEU A 409 -9.03 10.02 20.55
C LEU A 409 -8.82 11.13 19.51
N MET A 410 -9.89 11.73 18.98
CA MET A 410 -9.79 12.85 18.06
C MET A 410 -9.17 14.10 18.70
N GLU A 411 -9.41 14.33 20.00
CA GLU A 411 -8.79 15.44 20.75
C GLU A 411 -7.26 15.26 20.86
N LEU A 412 -6.73 14.03 20.93
CA LEU A 412 -5.28 13.80 20.89
C LEU A 412 -4.67 14.24 19.56
N PHE A 413 -5.32 13.94 18.43
CA PHE A 413 -4.88 14.44 17.13
C PHE A 413 -4.89 15.97 17.08
N GLN A 414 -5.89 16.61 17.72
CA GLN A 414 -5.93 18.07 17.78
C GLN A 414 -4.81 18.66 18.65
N CYS A 415 -4.42 18.00 19.76
CA CYS A 415 -3.26 18.39 20.54
C CYS A 415 -2.00 18.38 19.68
N HIS A 416 -1.79 17.30 18.90
CA HIS A 416 -0.63 17.20 18.02
C HIS A 416 -0.63 18.24 16.89
N LYS A 417 -1.79 18.61 16.34
CA LYS A 417 -1.87 19.74 15.39
C LYS A 417 -1.34 21.03 16.00
N THR A 418 -1.71 21.30 17.25
CA THR A 418 -1.24 22.49 17.97
C THR A 418 0.26 22.46 18.23
N GLU A 419 0.79 21.30 18.65
CA GLU A 419 2.21 21.11 18.95
C GLU A 419 3.11 21.17 17.71
N LEU A 420 2.63 20.69 16.56
CA LEU A 420 3.41 20.63 15.32
C LEU A 420 3.29 21.87 14.45
N ALA A 421 2.19 22.62 14.55
CA ALA A 421 1.92 23.78 13.68
C ALA A 421 3.07 24.82 13.64
N PRO A 422 3.75 25.16 14.76
CA PRO A 422 4.85 26.13 14.73
C PRO A 422 6.05 25.68 13.89
N ILE A 423 6.21 24.38 13.66
CA ILE A 423 7.33 23.79 12.91
C ILE A 423 6.90 23.42 11.49
N MET A 424 5.73 22.81 11.35
CA MET A 424 5.29 22.21 10.09
C MET A 424 4.31 23.08 9.30
N GLY A 425 3.79 24.15 9.91
CA GLY A 425 2.70 24.97 9.39
C GLY A 425 1.33 24.43 9.81
N GLU A 426 0.28 25.20 9.45
CA GLU A 426 -1.09 24.87 9.82
C GLU A 426 -1.59 23.59 9.13
N PHE A 427 -2.29 22.76 9.89
CA PHE A 427 -2.97 21.58 9.41
C PHE A 427 -4.37 21.92 8.93
N LYS A 428 -4.75 21.42 7.77
CA LYS A 428 -6.09 21.62 7.23
C LYS A 428 -7.09 20.70 7.93
N GLU A 429 -8.25 21.22 8.26
CA GLU A 429 -9.35 20.39 8.74
C GLU A 429 -10.11 19.75 7.58
N TYR A 430 -10.34 18.45 7.63
CA TYR A 430 -11.22 17.75 6.71
C TYR A 430 -12.01 16.63 7.38
N LYS A 431 -13.29 16.55 7.02
CA LYS A 431 -14.26 15.63 7.66
C LYS A 431 -13.87 14.15 7.53
N SER A 432 -13.20 13.79 6.46
CA SER A 432 -12.82 12.39 6.18
C SER A 432 -11.76 11.84 7.14
N PHE A 433 -10.97 12.68 7.83
CA PHE A 433 -9.98 12.21 8.80
C PHE A 433 -10.62 11.36 9.89
N ARG A 434 -11.66 11.88 10.54
CA ARG A 434 -12.42 11.15 11.55
C ARG A 434 -13.01 9.84 10.99
N SER A 435 -13.59 9.91 9.79
CA SER A 435 -14.19 8.73 9.14
C SER A 435 -13.16 7.63 8.87
N ILE A 436 -11.93 7.98 8.50
CA ILE A 436 -10.84 7.03 8.32
C ILE A 436 -10.57 6.27 9.63
N ILE A 437 -10.41 6.98 10.75
CA ILE A 437 -10.12 6.38 12.05
C ILE A 437 -11.30 5.52 12.53
N GLU A 438 -12.55 5.99 12.40
CA GLU A 438 -13.74 5.23 12.78
C GLU A 438 -13.93 3.95 11.98
N ILE A 439 -13.65 3.98 10.68
CA ILE A 439 -13.74 2.79 9.82
C ILE A 439 -12.67 1.77 10.21
N GLU A 440 -11.44 2.22 10.47
CA GLU A 440 -10.38 1.33 10.92
C GLU A 440 -10.68 0.74 12.30
N TYR A 441 -11.26 1.53 13.21
CA TYR A 441 -11.71 1.02 14.52
C TYR A 441 -12.80 -0.04 14.38
N LYS A 442 -13.80 0.20 13.53
CA LYS A 442 -14.85 -0.81 13.22
C LYS A 442 -14.26 -2.07 12.58
N ARG A 443 -13.28 -1.90 11.68
CA ARG A 443 -12.56 -3.03 11.06
C ARG A 443 -11.78 -3.81 12.11
N TRP A 444 -11.10 -3.12 13.02
CA TRP A 444 -10.34 -3.75 14.10
C TRP A 444 -11.25 -4.59 15.00
N LEU A 445 -12.40 -4.05 15.42
CA LEU A 445 -13.41 -4.78 16.21
C LEU A 445 -13.98 -6.00 15.48
N ASN A 446 -14.21 -5.90 14.17
CA ASN A 446 -14.78 -6.99 13.36
C ASN A 446 -13.75 -8.06 12.95
N THR A 447 -12.46 -7.74 12.92
CA THR A 447 -11.38 -8.67 12.52
C THR A 447 -11.29 -9.86 13.49
N ASP A 448 -11.81 -9.72 14.68
CA ASP A 448 -11.63 -10.61 15.80
C ASP A 448 -12.23 -12.02 15.60
N ILE A 449 -13.34 -12.18 14.89
CA ILE A 449 -14.07 -13.46 14.81
C ILE A 449 -13.44 -14.44 13.80
N ASP A 450 -13.14 -13.98 12.59
CA ASP A 450 -12.63 -14.87 11.52
C ASP A 450 -11.12 -15.07 11.64
N SER A 451 -10.40 -14.08 12.13
CA SER A 451 -8.96 -14.14 12.38
C SER A 451 -8.64 -15.07 13.55
N LYS A 452 -9.43 -15.04 14.63
CA LYS A 452 -9.35 -16.02 15.72
C LYS A 452 -9.52 -17.44 15.22
N LYS A 453 -10.48 -17.73 14.36
CA LYS A 453 -10.65 -19.06 13.75
C LYS A 453 -9.48 -19.50 12.89
N LYS A 454 -8.83 -18.56 12.18
CA LYS A 454 -7.62 -18.83 11.37
C LYS A 454 -6.42 -19.12 12.29
N LEU A 455 -6.25 -18.32 13.33
CA LEU A 455 -5.21 -18.50 14.34
C LEU A 455 -5.35 -19.83 15.05
N ASP A 456 -6.56 -20.22 15.49
CA ASP A 456 -6.84 -21.53 16.12
C ASP A 456 -6.48 -22.71 15.20
N LYS A 457 -6.77 -22.59 13.90
CA LYS A 457 -6.39 -23.60 12.92
C LYS A 457 -4.86 -23.70 12.76
N LEU A 458 -4.17 -22.55 12.76
CA LEU A 458 -2.71 -22.50 12.67
C LEU A 458 -2.06 -23.09 13.93
N LEU A 459 -2.52 -22.72 15.12
CA LEU A 459 -2.05 -23.26 16.39
C LEU A 459 -2.22 -24.78 16.48
N LYS A 460 -3.38 -25.31 16.06
CA LYS A 460 -3.60 -26.77 16.00
C LYS A 460 -2.62 -27.44 15.05
N LYS A 461 -2.34 -26.84 13.87
CA LYS A 461 -1.36 -27.34 12.91
C LYS A 461 0.07 -27.29 13.46
N LYS A 462 0.41 -26.26 14.23
CA LYS A 462 1.75 -26.00 14.79
C LYS A 462 1.92 -26.52 16.23
N LYS A 463 0.97 -27.31 16.74
CA LYS A 463 1.00 -27.93 18.09
C LYS A 463 1.18 -26.89 19.22
N GLY A 464 0.52 -25.74 19.10
CA GLY A 464 0.52 -24.69 20.12
C GLY A 464 1.74 -23.78 20.11
N LYS A 465 2.66 -23.89 19.16
CA LYS A 465 3.85 -23.03 19.03
C LYS A 465 3.76 -22.22 17.74
N LEU A 466 4.23 -20.99 17.76
CA LEU A 466 4.35 -20.12 16.58
C LEU A 466 5.83 -19.75 16.39
N ALA A 467 6.36 -20.03 15.21
CA ALA A 467 7.66 -19.51 14.79
C ALA A 467 7.53 -18.01 14.40
N PRO A 468 8.60 -17.25 14.33
CA PRO A 468 8.55 -15.85 13.94
C PRO A 468 7.80 -15.60 12.61
N GLU A 469 7.98 -16.46 11.62
CA GLU A 469 7.30 -16.40 10.32
C GLU A 469 5.78 -16.64 10.45
N ASP A 470 5.35 -17.43 11.42
CA ASP A 470 3.93 -17.64 11.70
C ASP A 470 3.29 -16.38 12.32
N TRP A 471 4.07 -15.62 13.13
CA TRP A 471 3.65 -14.31 13.64
C TRP A 471 3.49 -13.32 12.49
N ILE A 472 4.48 -13.22 11.59
CA ILE A 472 4.39 -12.38 10.38
C ILE A 472 3.15 -12.76 9.56
N LEU A 473 2.90 -14.04 9.33
CA LEU A 473 1.71 -14.52 8.63
C LEU A 473 0.41 -14.10 9.32
N CYS A 474 0.34 -14.21 10.65
CA CYS A 474 -0.84 -13.78 11.41
C CYS A 474 -1.10 -12.27 11.30
N ILE A 475 -0.04 -11.47 11.26
CA ILE A 475 -0.14 -10.02 11.15
C ILE A 475 -0.49 -9.61 9.72
N THR A 476 0.27 -10.09 8.73
CA THR A 476 0.13 -9.66 7.33
C THR A 476 -1.10 -10.23 6.64
N SER A 477 -1.44 -11.51 6.91
CA SER A 477 -2.51 -12.23 6.20
C SER A 477 -3.78 -12.43 7.00
N PHE A 478 -3.70 -12.55 8.35
CA PHE A 478 -4.89 -12.69 9.18
C PHE A 478 -5.34 -11.35 9.76
N GLY A 479 -4.46 -10.34 9.75
CA GLY A 479 -4.75 -8.99 10.24
C GLY A 479 -4.88 -8.89 11.76
N LEU A 480 -4.25 -9.81 12.50
CA LEU A 480 -4.13 -9.75 13.95
C LEU A 480 -2.95 -8.86 14.34
N ASP A 481 -3.09 -8.08 15.40
CA ASP A 481 -1.93 -7.41 15.97
C ASP A 481 -1.16 -8.33 16.96
N PRO A 482 0.12 -8.06 17.23
CA PRO A 482 0.93 -8.90 18.11
C PRO A 482 0.35 -9.07 19.50
N GLU A 483 -0.23 -8.01 20.06
CA GLU A 483 -0.85 -8.01 21.38
C GLU A 483 -2.12 -8.89 21.41
N GLN A 484 -2.92 -8.87 20.34
CA GLN A 484 -4.06 -9.79 20.18
C GLN A 484 -3.61 -11.24 20.09
N ILE A 485 -2.55 -11.53 19.31
CA ILE A 485 -2.02 -12.89 19.21
C ILE A 485 -1.53 -13.35 20.57
N ALA A 486 -0.75 -12.54 21.28
CA ALA A 486 -0.26 -12.86 22.62
C ALA A 486 -1.40 -13.11 23.61
N SER A 487 -2.42 -12.24 23.62
CA SER A 487 -3.60 -12.38 24.50
C SER A 487 -4.40 -13.65 24.22
N LEU A 488 -4.56 -14.02 22.95
CA LEU A 488 -5.34 -15.18 22.52
C LEU A 488 -4.60 -16.50 22.72
N THR A 489 -3.26 -16.48 22.68
CA THR A 489 -2.45 -17.70 22.67
C THR A 489 -1.68 -17.94 23.97
N GLY A 490 -1.49 -16.91 24.77
CA GLY A 490 -0.58 -16.92 25.93
C GLY A 490 0.90 -16.93 25.56
N LEU A 491 1.24 -16.78 24.28
CA LEU A 491 2.64 -16.77 23.80
C LEU A 491 3.26 -15.38 23.97
N LYS A 492 4.56 -15.35 24.28
CA LYS A 492 5.32 -14.09 24.32
C LYS A 492 5.55 -13.57 22.90
N ILE A 493 5.38 -12.27 22.70
CA ILE A 493 5.71 -11.60 21.43
C ILE A 493 7.23 -11.72 21.21
N PRO A 494 7.71 -12.11 20.01
CA PRO A 494 9.15 -12.12 19.70
C PRO A 494 9.78 -10.73 19.86
N ASP A 495 10.95 -10.68 20.47
CA ASP A 495 11.61 -9.43 20.88
C ASP A 495 11.99 -8.49 19.69
N ASN A 496 12.08 -9.00 18.47
CA ASN A 496 12.41 -8.24 17.25
C ASN A 496 11.34 -8.34 16.15
N LEU A 497 10.09 -8.54 16.53
CA LEU A 497 9.00 -8.85 15.58
C LEU A 497 8.76 -7.72 14.57
N TYR A 498 8.76 -6.46 15.00
CA TYR A 498 8.51 -5.33 14.11
C TYR A 498 9.65 -5.10 13.12
N TYR A 499 10.89 -5.32 13.53
CA TYR A 499 12.04 -5.34 12.62
C TYR A 499 11.87 -6.42 11.54
N MET A 500 11.48 -7.64 11.93
CA MET A 500 11.25 -8.73 11.00
C MET A 500 10.10 -8.44 10.01
N ILE A 501 9.07 -7.74 10.44
CA ILE A 501 7.97 -7.30 9.58
C ILE A 501 8.48 -6.28 8.55
N ALA A 502 9.28 -5.30 8.96
CA ALA A 502 9.86 -4.31 8.08
C ALA A 502 10.78 -4.96 7.03
N ASP A 503 11.68 -5.86 7.43
CA ASP A 503 12.56 -6.62 6.55
C ASP A 503 11.78 -7.49 5.55
N HIS A 504 10.68 -8.11 6.00
CA HIS A 504 9.79 -8.88 5.12
C HIS A 504 9.20 -8.03 3.98
N TYR A 505 8.80 -6.80 4.27
CA TYR A 505 8.27 -5.89 3.25
C TYR A 505 9.35 -5.35 2.33
N GLU A 506 10.54 -5.02 2.82
CA GLU A 506 11.67 -4.58 1.99
C GLU A 506 12.06 -5.64 0.96
N ARG A 507 12.14 -6.91 1.35
CA ARG A 507 12.47 -8.02 0.44
C ARG A 507 11.39 -8.33 -0.59
N SER A 508 10.17 -7.84 -0.41
CA SER A 508 9.06 -8.10 -1.32
C SER A 508 8.99 -7.15 -2.53
N VAL A 509 9.87 -6.16 -2.62
CA VAL A 509 9.93 -5.22 -3.75
C VAL A 509 10.55 -5.91 -4.97
N PRO A 510 9.83 -6.02 -6.11
CA PRO A 510 10.39 -6.65 -7.30
C PRO A 510 11.54 -5.80 -7.87
N PRO A 511 12.56 -6.43 -8.45
CA PRO A 511 13.65 -5.70 -9.11
C PRO A 511 13.12 -4.86 -10.27
N PRO A 512 13.79 -3.73 -10.60
CA PRO A 512 13.39 -2.92 -11.74
C PRO A 512 13.45 -3.74 -13.04
N PRO A 513 12.55 -3.46 -14.01
CA PRO A 513 12.51 -4.21 -15.27
C PRO A 513 13.83 -4.07 -16.04
N GLU A 514 14.31 -5.17 -16.60
CA GLU A 514 15.51 -5.18 -17.43
C GLU A 514 15.36 -4.25 -18.64
N ASN A 515 16.40 -3.46 -18.87
CA ASN A 515 16.49 -2.60 -20.04
C ASN A 515 16.97 -3.42 -21.26
N LEU A 516 16.02 -3.85 -22.09
CA LEU A 516 16.28 -4.74 -23.22
C LEU A 516 17.16 -4.11 -24.32
N TYR A 517 17.20 -2.77 -24.40
CA TYR A 517 17.91 -2.03 -25.46
C TYR A 517 18.86 -1.00 -24.84
N GLN A 518 20.15 -1.07 -25.18
CA GLN A 518 21.17 -0.11 -24.73
C GLN A 518 21.25 1.07 -25.70
N LEU A 519 20.45 2.11 -25.48
CA LEU A 519 20.28 3.26 -26.39
C LEU A 519 20.87 4.59 -25.85
N ALA A 520 21.61 4.55 -24.76
CA ALA A 520 22.19 5.74 -24.13
C ALA A 520 23.16 6.54 -25.02
N HIS A 521 23.73 5.90 -26.05
CA HIS A 521 24.62 6.51 -27.01
C HIS A 521 23.91 7.30 -28.11
N LEU A 522 22.60 7.14 -28.27
CA LEU A 522 21.82 7.85 -29.30
C LEU A 522 21.47 9.26 -28.83
N LYS A 523 21.39 10.19 -29.79
CA LYS A 523 20.82 11.50 -29.54
C LYS A 523 19.34 11.34 -29.17
N PRO A 524 18.83 12.13 -28.22
CA PRO A 524 17.41 12.11 -27.86
C PRO A 524 16.51 12.32 -29.07
N THR A 525 15.41 11.57 -29.16
CA THR A 525 14.35 11.84 -30.12
C THR A 525 13.66 13.15 -29.75
N ILE A 526 13.47 14.06 -30.72
CA ILE A 526 12.71 15.30 -30.50
C ILE A 526 11.22 14.97 -30.43
N GLU A 527 10.64 15.18 -29.28
CA GLU A 527 9.23 14.89 -28.97
C GLU A 527 8.32 16.01 -29.45
N LEU A 528 7.53 15.79 -30.50
CA LEU A 528 6.70 16.80 -31.15
C LEU A 528 5.19 16.63 -30.87
N TRP A 529 4.74 15.58 -30.22
CA TRP A 529 3.31 15.35 -29.95
C TRP A 529 2.66 16.39 -29.03
N ASN A 530 3.46 17.13 -28.26
CA ASN A 530 2.98 18.20 -27.39
C ASN A 530 2.98 19.57 -28.10
N THR A 531 3.92 19.81 -29.01
CA THR A 531 4.03 21.08 -29.75
C THR A 531 3.20 21.08 -31.04
N LEU A 532 2.97 19.91 -31.61
CA LEU A 532 2.19 19.70 -32.82
C LEU A 532 0.93 18.87 -32.54
N GLU A 533 0.24 19.16 -31.45
CA GLU A 533 -0.88 18.33 -30.93
C GLU A 533 -2.02 18.08 -31.95
N ASN A 534 -2.22 18.98 -32.93
CA ASN A 534 -3.24 18.91 -33.96
C ASN A 534 -2.68 18.53 -35.34
N LYS A 535 -1.37 18.19 -35.43
CA LYS A 535 -0.77 17.66 -36.67
C LYS A 535 -0.74 16.15 -36.57
N PHE A 536 -1.42 15.51 -37.49
CA PHE A 536 -1.50 14.04 -37.59
C PHE A 536 -0.68 13.47 -38.73
N GLN A 537 -0.01 14.29 -39.54
CA GLN A 537 0.84 13.89 -40.64
C GLN A 537 2.21 14.54 -40.53
N PHE A 538 3.25 13.88 -40.96
CA PHE A 538 4.61 14.38 -41.00
C PHE A 538 5.37 13.88 -42.24
N GLU A 539 6.37 14.64 -42.63
CA GLU A 539 7.28 14.32 -43.72
C GLU A 539 8.73 14.72 -43.36
N GLY A 540 9.68 14.03 -43.94
CA GLY A 540 11.12 14.37 -43.86
C GLY A 540 11.79 14.07 -42.52
N PHE A 541 11.18 13.25 -41.63
CA PHE A 541 11.88 12.73 -40.45
C PHE A 541 12.89 11.67 -40.89
N LYS A 542 13.95 11.45 -40.12
CA LYS A 542 15.03 10.57 -40.51
C LYS A 542 15.13 9.38 -39.56
N ILE A 543 15.39 8.18 -40.12
CA ILE A 543 15.72 7.00 -39.32
C ILE A 543 17.08 7.25 -38.68
N VAL A 544 17.17 7.10 -37.37
CA VAL A 544 18.41 7.17 -36.58
C VAL A 544 18.93 5.78 -36.27
N GLN A 545 18.02 4.83 -36.05
CA GLN A 545 18.36 3.45 -35.71
C GLN A 545 17.28 2.50 -36.16
N VAL A 546 17.65 1.27 -36.50
CA VAL A 546 16.74 0.14 -36.72
C VAL A 546 17.14 -0.96 -35.75
N LEU A 547 16.18 -1.64 -35.16
CA LEU A 547 16.41 -2.64 -34.11
C LEU A 547 15.59 -3.91 -34.35
N GLU A 548 16.14 -5.02 -33.89
CA GLU A 548 15.41 -6.29 -33.78
C GLU A 548 14.51 -6.31 -32.56
N ASN A 549 13.32 -6.87 -32.70
CA ASN A 549 12.36 -7.00 -31.63
C ASN A 549 12.65 -8.25 -30.80
N LYS A 550 13.36 -8.07 -29.70
CA LYS A 550 13.73 -9.14 -28.77
C LYS A 550 12.56 -9.89 -28.14
N LYS A 551 11.34 -9.38 -28.27
CA LYS A 551 10.12 -10.03 -27.78
C LYS A 551 9.42 -10.89 -28.82
N GLU A 552 9.77 -10.73 -30.12
CA GLU A 552 9.15 -11.42 -31.23
C GLU A 552 10.19 -12.11 -32.13
N ASN A 553 10.98 -13.00 -31.56
CA ASN A 553 11.98 -13.81 -32.27
C ASN A 553 12.96 -12.98 -33.10
N ASP A 554 13.42 -11.85 -32.56
CA ASP A 554 14.41 -10.93 -33.16
C ASP A 554 14.04 -10.42 -34.58
N LYS A 555 12.75 -10.25 -34.85
CA LYS A 555 12.28 -9.63 -36.10
C LYS A 555 12.77 -8.20 -36.21
N LEU A 556 13.28 -7.82 -37.36
CA LEU A 556 13.72 -6.46 -37.67
C LEU A 556 12.51 -5.57 -37.99
N ASN A 557 11.81 -5.11 -36.99
CA ASN A 557 10.56 -4.32 -37.14
C ASN A 557 10.47 -3.12 -36.20
N ILE A 558 11.59 -2.61 -35.66
CA ILE A 558 11.60 -1.41 -34.81
C ILE A 558 12.44 -0.33 -35.47
N ILE A 559 11.90 0.88 -35.60
CA ILE A 559 12.64 2.06 -36.06
C ILE A 559 12.64 3.15 -34.99
N ILE A 560 13.74 3.92 -34.92
CA ILE A 560 13.88 5.12 -34.11
C ILE A 560 14.08 6.28 -35.10
N LEU A 561 13.29 7.35 -34.93
CA LEU A 561 13.37 8.55 -35.74
C LEU A 561 14.08 9.67 -34.97
N ASP A 562 14.66 10.66 -35.66
CA ASP A 562 15.23 11.88 -35.09
C ASP A 562 14.16 12.73 -34.39
N LYS A 563 12.91 12.66 -34.86
CA LYS A 563 11.74 13.36 -34.36
C LYS A 563 10.55 12.40 -34.32
N SER A 564 9.61 12.62 -33.40
CA SER A 564 8.38 11.83 -33.37
C SER A 564 7.17 12.67 -33.00
N ILE A 565 6.05 12.50 -33.75
CA ILE A 565 4.73 12.98 -33.38
C ILE A 565 3.89 11.85 -32.75
N PHE A 566 4.40 10.60 -32.75
CA PHE A 566 3.73 9.48 -32.09
C PHE A 566 3.95 9.52 -30.58
N TYR A 567 2.88 9.49 -29.81
CA TYR A 567 2.92 9.41 -28.37
C TYR A 567 3.20 7.98 -27.92
N PRO A 568 4.21 7.74 -27.06
CA PRO A 568 4.49 6.43 -26.49
C PRO A 568 3.55 6.10 -25.35
N THR A 569 3.39 4.83 -25.00
CA THR A 569 2.70 4.45 -23.77
C THR A 569 3.40 5.06 -22.57
N SER A 570 2.77 6.06 -21.94
CA SER A 570 3.30 6.78 -20.79
C SER A 570 2.18 7.41 -19.96
N GLY A 571 2.41 7.66 -18.66
CA GLY A 571 1.43 8.29 -17.77
C GLY A 571 0.06 7.61 -17.76
N GLY A 572 0.01 6.29 -18.05
CA GLY A 572 -1.23 5.53 -18.18
C GLY A 572 -2.02 5.79 -19.47
N GLN A 573 -1.58 6.68 -20.35
CA GLN A 573 -2.14 6.82 -21.70
C GLN A 573 -1.50 5.78 -22.62
N MET A 574 -2.31 5.05 -23.37
CA MET A 574 -1.84 4.10 -24.39
C MET A 574 -1.18 4.86 -25.55
N ASN A 575 -0.24 4.17 -26.20
CA ASN A 575 0.45 4.65 -27.39
C ASN A 575 -0.51 5.00 -28.53
N ASP A 576 -0.03 5.87 -29.39
CA ASP A 576 -0.64 6.04 -30.72
C ASP A 576 -0.40 4.85 -31.62
N THR A 577 -1.22 4.76 -32.65
CA THR A 577 -1.02 3.92 -33.83
C THR A 577 -1.08 4.78 -35.08
N GLY A 578 -0.65 4.26 -36.19
CA GLY A 578 -0.71 5.02 -37.46
C GLY A 578 0.10 4.34 -38.54
N LYS A 579 0.63 5.10 -39.47
CA LYS A 579 1.37 4.59 -40.61
C LYS A 579 2.67 5.36 -40.82
N VAL A 580 3.69 4.65 -41.28
CA VAL A 580 4.96 5.23 -41.72
C VAL A 580 5.32 4.67 -43.09
N SER A 581 5.95 5.47 -43.92
CA SER A 581 6.37 5.09 -45.25
C SER A 581 7.79 5.54 -45.51
N PHE A 582 8.66 4.63 -45.96
CA PHE A 582 10.04 4.86 -46.29
C PHE A 582 10.58 3.82 -47.30
N ALA A 583 11.64 4.14 -47.98
CA ALA A 583 12.30 3.20 -48.91
C ALA A 583 13.18 2.21 -48.15
N CYS A 584 12.92 0.90 -48.31
CA CYS A 584 13.64 -0.15 -47.60
C CYS A 584 15.02 -0.44 -48.21
N ASN A 585 15.23 -0.11 -49.49
CA ASN A 585 16.49 -0.16 -50.18
C ASN A 585 16.68 1.09 -51.05
N LYS A 586 17.91 1.45 -51.34
CA LYS A 586 18.25 2.65 -52.11
C LYS A 586 17.67 2.58 -53.54
N GLY A 587 16.87 3.54 -53.92
CA GLY A 587 16.25 3.62 -55.24
C GLY A 587 14.89 2.90 -55.36
N GLU A 588 14.41 2.23 -54.31
CA GLU A 588 13.09 1.63 -54.28
C GLU A 588 11.97 2.66 -53.97
N LYS A 589 10.76 2.36 -54.34
CA LYS A 589 9.60 3.13 -53.93
C LYS A 589 9.38 2.96 -52.40
N PRO A 590 8.91 4.02 -51.72
CA PRO A 590 8.56 3.88 -50.31
C PRO A 590 7.54 2.79 -50.07
N MET A 591 7.77 1.97 -49.06
CA MET A 591 6.85 0.96 -48.54
C MET A 591 6.14 1.48 -47.30
N GLU A 592 4.87 1.15 -47.17
CA GLU A 592 4.06 1.55 -46.01
C GLU A 592 4.02 0.45 -44.96
N PHE A 593 4.15 0.86 -43.66
CA PHE A 593 4.07 0.00 -42.48
C PHE A 593 3.05 0.58 -41.52
N ASP A 594 2.30 -0.31 -40.87
CA ASP A 594 1.45 0.10 -39.74
C ASP A 594 2.28 0.18 -38.44
N VAL A 595 2.20 1.31 -37.75
CA VAL A 595 2.78 1.48 -36.41
C VAL A 595 1.79 0.92 -35.39
N ILE A 596 2.12 -0.24 -34.81
CA ILE A 596 1.24 -0.99 -33.91
C ILE A 596 1.51 -0.68 -32.44
N ASP A 597 2.75 -0.33 -32.06
CA ASP A 597 3.14 0.05 -30.70
C ASP A 597 4.19 1.14 -30.72
N VAL A 598 4.21 1.98 -29.68
CA VAL A 598 5.20 3.03 -29.49
C VAL A 598 5.67 3.02 -28.03
N GLN A 599 6.96 2.86 -27.83
CA GLN A 599 7.58 2.79 -26.51
C GLN A 599 8.68 3.84 -26.36
N LYS A 600 8.86 4.36 -25.15
CA LYS A 600 9.99 5.21 -24.76
C LYS A 600 11.03 4.37 -24.03
N ASN A 601 12.28 4.38 -24.50
CA ASN A 601 13.41 3.75 -23.84
C ASN A 601 14.53 4.77 -23.70
N ALA A 602 14.87 5.12 -22.46
CA ALA A 602 15.72 6.26 -22.14
C ALA A 602 15.17 7.55 -22.79
N LYS A 603 15.90 8.15 -23.73
CA LYS A 603 15.50 9.37 -24.47
C LYS A 603 15.12 9.09 -25.93
N SER A 604 14.93 7.81 -26.31
CA SER A 604 14.58 7.39 -27.66
C SER A 604 13.14 6.90 -27.74
N ILE A 605 12.45 7.20 -28.84
CA ILE A 605 11.10 6.72 -29.15
C ILE A 605 11.21 5.59 -30.19
N LEU A 606 10.75 4.40 -29.79
CA LEU A 606 10.76 3.18 -30.57
C LEU A 606 9.39 3.01 -31.23
N LEU A 607 9.32 2.96 -32.53
CA LEU A 607 8.13 2.66 -33.31
C LEU A 607 8.17 1.20 -33.74
N PHE A 608 7.21 0.40 -33.29
CA PHE A 608 7.07 -1.02 -33.62
C PHE A 608 6.16 -1.16 -34.84
N LEU A 609 6.67 -1.80 -35.86
CA LEU A 609 5.99 -2.01 -37.12
C LEU A 609 5.27 -3.38 -37.16
N ASP A 610 4.20 -3.47 -37.90
CA ASP A 610 3.35 -4.67 -38.01
C ASP A 610 4.05 -5.86 -38.70
N HIS A 611 5.02 -5.60 -39.56
CA HIS A 611 5.80 -6.64 -40.21
C HIS A 611 7.28 -6.30 -40.32
N GLU A 612 8.10 -7.28 -40.69
CA GLU A 612 9.55 -7.16 -40.80
C GLU A 612 9.96 -6.24 -41.94
N ILE A 613 10.98 -5.42 -41.74
CA ILE A 613 11.51 -4.50 -42.74
C ILE A 613 12.34 -5.32 -43.75
N PRO A 614 11.95 -5.36 -45.05
CA PRO A 614 12.63 -6.19 -46.03
C PRO A 614 13.92 -5.52 -46.53
N THR A 615 14.96 -5.49 -45.70
CA THR A 615 16.28 -4.93 -46.03
C THR A 615 17.38 -5.96 -45.82
N LYS A 616 18.39 -5.97 -46.69
CA LYS A 616 19.58 -6.80 -46.52
C LYS A 616 20.65 -6.15 -45.64
N ASP A 617 20.60 -4.82 -45.49
CA ASP A 617 21.48 -4.04 -44.63
C ASP A 617 20.73 -3.00 -43.80
N PRO A 618 20.43 -3.32 -42.54
CA PRO A 618 19.74 -2.38 -41.65
C PRO A 618 20.47 -1.04 -41.45
N LYS A 619 21.78 -1.01 -41.57
CA LYS A 619 22.56 0.22 -41.43
C LYS A 619 22.35 1.18 -42.60
N SER A 620 22.06 0.67 -43.80
CA SER A 620 21.77 1.51 -44.97
C SER A 620 20.49 2.34 -44.85
N LEU A 621 19.62 1.97 -43.91
CA LEU A 621 18.37 2.71 -43.60
C LEU A 621 18.62 3.98 -42.76
N ILE A 622 19.77 4.09 -42.10
CA ILE A 622 20.08 5.27 -41.28
C ILE A 622 20.16 6.51 -42.18
N GLY A 623 19.41 7.55 -41.82
CA GLY A 623 19.31 8.78 -42.59
C GLY A 623 18.20 8.78 -43.65
N THR A 624 17.54 7.64 -43.90
CA THR A 624 16.40 7.55 -44.82
C THR A 624 15.25 8.44 -44.33
N GLN A 625 14.66 9.19 -45.25
CA GLN A 625 13.50 10.02 -44.96
C GLN A 625 12.24 9.18 -44.79
N VAL A 626 11.47 9.51 -43.79
CA VAL A 626 10.20 8.88 -43.45
C VAL A 626 9.09 9.91 -43.47
N SER A 627 7.99 9.55 -44.08
CA SER A 627 6.70 10.24 -43.97
C SER A 627 5.71 9.34 -43.26
N GLY A 628 4.67 9.91 -42.65
CA GLY A 628 3.69 9.07 -41.98
C GLY A 628 2.53 9.86 -41.39
N SER A 629 1.63 9.12 -40.76
CA SER A 629 0.45 9.69 -40.14
C SER A 629 0.08 8.93 -38.85
N VAL A 630 -0.40 9.69 -37.86
CA VAL A 630 -0.99 9.16 -36.64
C VAL A 630 -2.48 8.91 -36.85
N ASN A 631 -3.03 7.86 -36.27
CA ASN A 631 -4.45 7.61 -36.25
C ASN A 631 -5.19 8.71 -35.46
N GLU A 632 -5.77 9.67 -36.18
CA GLU A 632 -6.42 10.83 -35.62
C GLU A 632 -7.59 10.47 -34.69
N LYS A 633 -8.44 9.53 -35.10
CA LYS A 633 -9.61 9.11 -34.30
C LYS A 633 -9.18 8.55 -32.94
N ARG A 634 -8.17 7.68 -32.95
CA ARG A 634 -7.59 7.12 -31.73
C ARG A 634 -6.95 8.20 -30.85
N ARG A 635 -6.10 9.05 -31.41
CA ARG A 635 -5.44 10.14 -30.69
C ARG A 635 -6.46 11.07 -30.04
N LYS A 636 -7.50 11.50 -30.77
CA LYS A 636 -8.57 12.33 -30.22
C LYS A 636 -9.26 11.66 -29.05
N GLN A 637 -9.65 10.40 -29.18
CA GLN A 637 -10.32 9.68 -28.09
C GLN A 637 -9.42 9.54 -26.85
N LEU A 638 -8.12 9.22 -27.04
CA LEU A 638 -7.16 9.13 -25.94
C LEU A 638 -6.94 10.47 -25.24
N LYS A 639 -6.85 11.56 -26.01
CA LYS A 639 -6.75 12.94 -25.52
C LYS A 639 -7.94 13.32 -24.66
N MET A 640 -9.17 13.00 -25.08
CA MET A 640 -10.40 13.22 -24.32
C MET A 640 -10.40 12.41 -23.02
N HIS A 641 -10.07 11.12 -23.07
CA HIS A 641 -9.99 10.27 -21.89
C HIS A 641 -8.91 10.75 -20.91
N HIS A 642 -7.80 11.34 -21.42
CA HIS A 642 -6.73 11.83 -20.55
C HIS A 642 -7.17 13.06 -19.76
N THR A 643 -7.69 14.08 -20.43
CA THR A 643 -8.19 15.29 -19.73
C THR A 643 -9.37 14.94 -18.82
N ALA A 644 -10.27 14.04 -19.25
CA ALA A 644 -11.34 13.55 -18.38
C ALA A 644 -10.80 12.82 -17.12
N THR A 645 -9.62 12.17 -17.18
CA THR A 645 -8.99 11.58 -15.98
C THR A 645 -8.65 12.66 -14.95
N HIS A 646 -8.04 13.77 -15.37
CA HIS A 646 -7.75 14.91 -14.50
C HIS A 646 -9.01 15.50 -13.88
N ILE A 647 -10.06 15.69 -14.70
CA ILE A 647 -11.34 16.22 -14.22
C ILE A 647 -11.98 15.29 -13.19
N ILE A 648 -11.99 13.96 -13.43
CA ILE A 648 -12.53 12.99 -12.46
C ILE A 648 -11.69 12.96 -11.19
N SER A 649 -10.35 13.04 -11.29
CA SER A 649 -9.45 13.12 -10.14
C SER A 649 -9.79 14.30 -9.25
N ALA A 650 -9.87 15.49 -9.85
CA ALA A 650 -10.22 16.73 -9.14
C ALA A 650 -11.64 16.69 -8.56
N SER A 651 -12.62 16.17 -9.33
CA SER A 651 -14.01 16.02 -8.87
C SER A 651 -14.12 15.05 -7.70
N ALA A 652 -13.43 13.91 -7.77
CA ALA A 652 -13.39 12.95 -6.66
C ALA A 652 -12.74 13.57 -5.42
N LYS A 653 -11.65 14.31 -5.57
CA LYS A 653 -10.99 15.02 -4.47
C LYS A 653 -11.91 16.06 -3.84
N LYS A 654 -12.66 16.80 -4.64
CA LYS A 654 -13.62 17.81 -4.17
C LYS A 654 -14.78 17.17 -3.38
N ILE A 655 -15.31 16.06 -3.85
CA ILE A 655 -16.49 15.38 -3.25
C ILE A 655 -16.09 14.54 -2.03
N LEU A 656 -15.00 13.75 -2.14
CA LEU A 656 -14.61 12.78 -1.11
C LEU A 656 -13.62 13.34 -0.09
N GLY A 657 -12.83 14.35 -0.48
CA GLY A 657 -11.88 15.01 0.42
C GLY A 657 -10.41 14.93 -0.04
N PRO A 658 -9.51 15.64 0.66
CA PRO A 658 -8.12 15.85 0.26
C PRO A 658 -7.25 14.58 0.32
N HIS A 659 -7.70 13.51 0.97
CA HIS A 659 -7.04 12.20 0.99
C HIS A 659 -7.07 11.48 -0.37
N VAL A 660 -7.85 12.00 -1.33
CA VAL A 660 -7.91 11.44 -2.68
C VAL A 660 -6.67 11.84 -3.47
N TRP A 661 -5.90 10.83 -3.86
CA TRP A 661 -4.73 10.93 -4.73
C TRP A 661 -4.79 9.88 -5.81
N GLN A 662 -4.25 10.18 -6.98
CA GLN A 662 -4.11 9.20 -8.03
C GLN A 662 -3.09 8.13 -7.62
N HIS A 663 -3.53 6.87 -7.54
CA HIS A 663 -2.67 5.71 -7.32
C HIS A 663 -2.24 5.07 -8.64
N GLY A 664 -3.02 5.28 -9.70
CA GLY A 664 -2.73 4.81 -11.04
C GLY A 664 -3.82 5.20 -12.02
N ALA A 665 -3.54 5.11 -13.30
CA ALA A 665 -4.51 5.38 -14.35
C ALA A 665 -4.23 4.54 -15.60
N LYS A 666 -5.26 4.30 -16.41
CA LYS A 666 -5.11 3.73 -17.76
C LYS A 666 -6.16 4.34 -18.68
N LYS A 667 -5.69 4.92 -19.78
CA LYS A 667 -6.52 5.51 -20.80
C LYS A 667 -6.37 4.71 -22.09
N THR A 668 -7.44 4.09 -22.54
CA THR A 668 -7.51 3.34 -23.78
C THR A 668 -8.54 3.99 -24.70
N GLU A 669 -8.60 3.59 -25.96
CA GLU A 669 -9.60 4.07 -26.89
C GLU A 669 -11.03 3.68 -26.47
N LYS A 670 -11.21 2.51 -25.85
CA LYS A 670 -12.53 2.00 -25.49
C LYS A 670 -13.07 2.60 -24.19
N ARG A 671 -12.22 2.78 -23.18
CA ARG A 671 -12.57 3.33 -21.86
C ARG A 671 -11.33 3.79 -21.13
N ALA A 672 -11.53 4.60 -20.12
CA ALA A 672 -10.49 4.96 -19.16
C ALA A 672 -10.80 4.44 -17.76
N ARG A 673 -9.77 4.42 -16.92
CA ARG A 673 -9.88 4.16 -15.48
C ARG A 673 -8.89 5.02 -14.72
N ILE A 674 -9.31 5.41 -13.54
CA ILE A 674 -8.44 6.01 -12.54
C ILE A 674 -8.53 5.19 -11.25
N ASP A 675 -7.40 4.96 -10.63
CA ASP A 675 -7.29 4.34 -9.31
C ASP A 675 -6.96 5.46 -8.33
N ILE A 676 -7.81 5.66 -7.34
CA ILE A 676 -7.66 6.72 -6.34
C ILE A 676 -7.52 6.13 -4.93
N THR A 677 -6.81 6.84 -4.07
CA THR A 677 -6.78 6.50 -2.64
C THR A 677 -8.12 6.84 -2.02
N HIS A 678 -8.78 5.82 -1.46
CA HIS A 678 -10.02 6.00 -0.71
C HIS A 678 -10.27 4.82 0.23
N TYR A 679 -10.81 5.09 1.41
CA TYR A 679 -10.95 4.13 2.52
C TYR A 679 -12.18 3.21 2.43
N SER A 680 -13.16 3.52 1.56
CA SER A 680 -14.42 2.76 1.38
C SER A 680 -14.76 2.55 -0.08
N THR A 681 -15.81 1.78 -0.37
CA THR A 681 -16.49 1.76 -1.68
C THR A 681 -17.39 2.97 -1.79
N LEU A 682 -17.55 3.50 -3.01
CA LEU A 682 -18.49 4.58 -3.23
C LEU A 682 -19.92 4.08 -3.20
N SER A 683 -20.81 4.89 -2.67
CA SER A 683 -22.25 4.76 -2.87
C SER A 683 -22.63 5.25 -4.27
N PHE A 684 -23.82 4.88 -4.70
CA PHE A 684 -24.35 5.37 -6.00
C PHE A 684 -24.47 6.90 -6.02
N GLU A 685 -24.81 7.50 -4.88
CA GLU A 685 -24.94 8.95 -4.71
C GLU A 685 -23.57 9.63 -4.85
N GLU A 686 -22.51 9.06 -4.28
CA GLU A 686 -21.14 9.57 -4.39
C GLU A 686 -20.61 9.44 -5.83
N GLU A 687 -20.83 8.29 -6.50
CA GLU A 687 -20.49 8.13 -7.93
C GLU A 687 -21.20 9.19 -8.79
N ARG A 688 -22.49 9.39 -8.55
CA ARG A 688 -23.30 10.39 -9.27
C ARG A 688 -22.85 11.82 -8.95
N ALA A 689 -22.46 12.11 -7.73
CA ALA A 689 -21.94 13.43 -7.34
C ALA A 689 -20.61 13.73 -8.04
N ILE A 690 -19.72 12.75 -8.14
CA ILE A 690 -18.46 12.89 -8.88
C ILE A 690 -18.73 13.09 -10.37
N GLU A 691 -19.60 12.29 -10.97
CA GLU A 691 -19.99 12.42 -12.39
C GLU A 691 -20.61 13.80 -12.68
N ASN A 692 -21.50 14.26 -11.84
CA ASN A 692 -22.15 15.57 -11.98
C ASN A 692 -21.13 16.69 -11.87
N GLU A 693 -20.21 16.64 -10.89
CA GLU A 693 -19.15 17.66 -10.75
C GLU A 693 -18.21 17.64 -11.97
N ALA A 694 -17.83 16.47 -12.46
CA ALA A 694 -17.01 16.35 -13.66
C ALA A 694 -17.70 16.98 -14.89
N ASN A 695 -18.97 16.71 -15.08
CA ASN A 695 -19.74 17.31 -16.19
C ASN A 695 -20.00 18.81 -15.98
N ARG A 696 -20.12 19.29 -14.75
CA ARG A 696 -20.16 20.72 -14.44
C ARG A 696 -18.87 21.43 -14.91
N VAL A 697 -17.70 20.81 -14.67
CA VAL A 697 -16.40 21.34 -15.14
C VAL A 697 -16.37 21.42 -16.68
N ILE A 698 -16.92 20.41 -17.36
CA ILE A 698 -17.04 20.43 -18.83
C ILE A 698 -17.93 21.60 -19.29
N GLN A 699 -19.09 21.77 -18.66
CA GLN A 699 -20.06 22.82 -19.02
C GLN A 699 -19.51 24.24 -18.82
N LEU A 700 -18.56 24.41 -17.90
CA LEU A 700 -17.90 25.70 -17.68
C LEU A 700 -16.97 26.11 -18.83
N GLY A 701 -16.56 25.17 -19.70
CA GLY A 701 -15.69 25.45 -20.82
C GLY A 701 -14.32 26.04 -20.39
N LEU A 702 -13.72 25.46 -19.35
CA LEU A 702 -12.48 25.96 -18.80
C LEU A 702 -11.30 25.74 -19.73
N LYS A 703 -10.39 26.69 -19.76
CA LYS A 703 -9.15 26.59 -20.52
C LYS A 703 -8.22 25.58 -19.89
N VAL A 704 -7.56 24.77 -20.72
CA VAL A 704 -6.53 23.83 -20.31
C VAL A 704 -5.16 24.40 -20.72
N ASN A 705 -4.50 25.01 -19.76
CA ASN A 705 -3.18 25.63 -19.97
C ASN A 705 -2.10 24.55 -19.91
N LYS A 706 -1.17 24.60 -20.87
CA LYS A 706 -0.03 23.69 -20.98
C LYS A 706 1.23 24.52 -21.13
N TYR A 707 2.15 24.44 -20.18
CA TYR A 707 3.37 25.24 -20.17
C TYR A 707 4.48 24.53 -19.38
N ASP A 708 5.70 24.89 -19.66
CA ASP A 708 6.88 24.37 -18.98
C ASP A 708 7.31 25.35 -17.87
N LEU A 709 7.66 24.82 -16.69
CA LEU A 709 8.23 25.55 -15.57
C LEU A 709 9.45 24.83 -15.04
N GLU A 710 10.42 25.61 -14.59
CA GLU A 710 11.50 25.08 -13.75
C GLU A 710 10.91 24.34 -12.54
N LYS A 711 11.40 23.15 -12.24
CA LYS A 711 10.85 22.29 -11.18
C LYS A 711 10.79 23.00 -9.83
N GLN A 712 11.83 23.74 -9.47
CA GLN A 712 11.89 24.49 -8.22
C GLN A 712 10.80 25.56 -8.15
N GLU A 713 10.56 26.27 -9.26
CA GLU A 713 9.51 27.28 -9.35
C GLU A 713 8.12 26.63 -9.27
N ALA A 714 7.93 25.53 -9.98
CA ALA A 714 6.69 24.76 -9.95
C ALA A 714 6.36 24.24 -8.55
N GLU A 715 7.33 23.62 -7.87
CA GLU A 715 7.18 23.11 -6.50
C GLU A 715 6.95 24.23 -5.48
N LYS A 716 7.63 25.37 -5.63
CA LYS A 716 7.42 26.55 -4.80
C LYS A 716 6.01 27.11 -4.95
N LYS A 717 5.51 27.16 -6.19
CA LYS A 717 4.20 27.74 -6.52
C LYS A 717 3.05 26.82 -6.18
N TYR A 718 3.15 25.54 -6.51
CA TYR A 718 2.06 24.58 -6.47
C TYR A 718 2.23 23.47 -5.42
N GLY A 719 3.44 23.31 -4.90
CA GLY A 719 3.78 22.23 -3.98
C GLY A 719 3.77 20.85 -4.65
N PHE A 720 3.69 19.79 -3.84
CA PHE A 720 3.79 18.41 -4.31
C PHE A 720 2.49 17.83 -4.89
N ILE A 721 1.42 18.60 -4.95
CA ILE A 721 0.17 18.21 -5.61
C ILE A 721 0.38 17.90 -7.10
N LEU A 722 1.44 18.46 -7.69
CA LEU A 722 1.85 18.21 -9.07
C LEU A 722 2.08 16.73 -9.40
N TYR A 723 2.46 15.91 -8.41
CA TYR A 723 2.91 14.53 -8.61
C TYR A 723 1.78 13.51 -8.43
N GLN A 724 0.67 13.68 -9.13
CA GLN A 724 -0.45 12.73 -9.11
C GLN A 724 -0.15 11.45 -9.92
N GLY A 725 0.56 11.57 -11.03
CA GLY A 725 0.89 10.46 -11.93
C GLY A 725 2.23 9.77 -11.63
N GLY A 726 2.95 10.19 -10.59
CA GLY A 726 4.30 9.74 -10.27
C GLY A 726 5.36 10.81 -10.58
N ILE A 727 6.63 10.42 -10.43
CA ILE A 727 7.75 11.33 -10.57
C ILE A 727 8.03 11.71 -12.04
N VAL A 728 8.46 12.95 -12.23
CA VAL A 728 9.12 13.44 -13.45
C VAL A 728 10.56 13.80 -13.10
N PRO A 729 11.56 12.98 -13.49
CA PRO A 729 12.97 13.18 -13.15
C PRO A 729 13.66 14.19 -14.07
N GLU A 730 13.06 15.35 -14.27
CA GLU A 730 13.57 16.41 -15.14
C GLU A 730 13.61 17.73 -14.39
N ASN A 731 14.53 18.62 -14.76
CA ASN A 731 14.63 19.95 -14.15
C ASN A 731 13.50 20.88 -14.58
N THR A 732 12.87 20.61 -15.72
CA THR A 732 11.72 21.34 -16.25
C THR A 732 10.50 20.42 -16.23
N LEU A 733 9.42 20.88 -15.62
CA LEU A 733 8.15 20.16 -15.56
C LEU A 733 7.17 20.74 -16.58
N ARG A 734 6.59 19.88 -17.40
CA ARG A 734 5.42 20.26 -18.19
C ARG A 734 4.19 20.24 -17.29
N ILE A 735 3.61 21.41 -17.07
CA ILE A 735 2.42 21.65 -16.26
C ILE A 735 1.19 21.62 -17.14
N VAL A 736 0.17 20.88 -16.70
CA VAL A 736 -1.18 20.89 -17.26
C VAL A 736 -2.10 21.44 -16.18
N GLU A 737 -2.70 22.58 -16.44
CA GLU A 737 -3.57 23.30 -15.51
C GLU A 737 -4.97 23.46 -16.13
N ILE A 738 -5.98 22.92 -15.48
CA ILE A 738 -7.39 23.18 -15.74
C ILE A 738 -7.81 24.28 -14.77
N GLU A 739 -8.05 25.49 -15.27
CA GLU A 739 -8.25 26.68 -14.46
C GLU A 739 -9.18 26.46 -13.26
N GLY A 740 -8.67 26.71 -12.05
CA GLY A 740 -9.43 26.59 -10.79
C GLY A 740 -9.91 25.18 -10.44
N THR A 741 -9.51 24.16 -11.20
CA THR A 741 -9.97 22.77 -11.01
C THR A 741 -8.84 21.82 -10.68
N ASP A 742 -7.80 21.73 -11.52
CA ASP A 742 -6.72 20.78 -11.40
C ASP A 742 -5.39 21.34 -11.89
N ILE A 743 -4.30 20.84 -11.29
CA ILE A 743 -2.95 21.15 -11.74
C ILE A 743 -2.01 19.97 -11.48
N GLU A 744 -1.38 19.47 -12.54
CA GLU A 744 -0.50 18.30 -12.47
C GLU A 744 0.73 18.46 -13.39
N ALA A 745 1.84 17.84 -13.02
CA ALA A 745 2.96 17.60 -13.92
C ALA A 745 2.61 16.42 -14.82
N CYS A 746 2.28 16.69 -16.08
CA CYS A 746 1.79 15.67 -17.01
C CYS A 746 2.34 15.85 -18.43
N CYS A 747 2.95 14.79 -18.97
CA CYS A 747 3.49 14.76 -20.33
C CYS A 747 2.50 14.23 -21.37
N GLY A 748 1.25 13.91 -20.98
CA GLY A 748 0.23 13.36 -21.87
C GLY A 748 -0.38 14.38 -22.83
N THR A 749 -1.22 13.89 -23.73
CA THR A 749 -1.96 14.76 -24.67
C THR A 749 -3.27 15.22 -24.06
N HIS A 750 -3.58 16.52 -24.15
CA HIS A 750 -4.74 17.16 -23.53
C HIS A 750 -5.52 18.03 -24.50
N VAL A 751 -6.81 18.22 -24.25
CA VAL A 751 -7.65 19.18 -24.98
C VAL A 751 -7.23 20.61 -24.62
N ASP A 752 -7.68 21.59 -25.41
CA ASP A 752 -7.43 22.99 -25.13
C ASP A 752 -8.53 23.63 -24.27
N ASN A 753 -9.71 23.02 -24.31
CA ASN A 753 -10.85 23.44 -23.51
C ASN A 753 -11.62 22.23 -22.98
N THR A 754 -12.11 22.30 -21.75
CA THR A 754 -12.88 21.19 -21.14
C THR A 754 -14.17 20.87 -21.88
N ALA A 755 -14.79 21.87 -22.55
CA ALA A 755 -16.00 21.68 -23.38
C ALA A 755 -15.80 20.70 -24.56
N ASP A 756 -14.56 20.54 -25.04
CA ASP A 756 -14.25 19.61 -26.14
C ASP A 756 -14.57 18.15 -25.77
N ILE A 757 -14.60 17.83 -24.48
CA ILE A 757 -14.91 16.50 -23.96
C ILE A 757 -16.39 16.16 -24.10
N SER A 758 -17.25 17.16 -24.11
CA SER A 758 -18.70 17.06 -24.29
C SER A 758 -19.44 16.35 -23.16
N LEU A 759 -19.05 15.12 -22.79
CA LEU A 759 -19.72 14.30 -21.78
C LEU A 759 -18.74 13.32 -21.13
N ILE A 760 -18.85 13.13 -19.82
CA ILE A 760 -18.22 12.05 -19.04
C ILE A 760 -19.32 11.19 -18.43
N ARG A 761 -19.15 9.85 -18.51
CA ARG A 761 -20.02 8.88 -17.85
C ARG A 761 -19.17 7.92 -17.01
N ILE A 762 -19.50 7.78 -15.73
CA ILE A 762 -18.92 6.76 -14.85
C ILE A 762 -19.64 5.44 -15.11
N ILE A 763 -18.89 4.40 -15.49
CA ILE A 763 -19.44 3.07 -15.74
C ILE A 763 -19.72 2.35 -14.44
N ASN A 764 -18.73 2.30 -13.56
CA ASN A 764 -18.80 1.75 -12.19
C ASN A 764 -17.56 2.11 -11.39
N SER A 765 -17.64 1.94 -10.08
CA SER A 765 -16.48 1.90 -9.22
C SER A 765 -16.35 0.55 -8.52
N ARG A 766 -15.13 0.20 -8.12
CA ARG A 766 -14.87 -0.99 -7.31
C ARG A 766 -13.57 -0.86 -6.54
N ARG A 767 -13.54 -1.43 -5.36
CA ARG A 767 -12.31 -1.59 -4.59
C ARG A 767 -11.41 -2.63 -5.26
N ILE A 768 -10.15 -2.31 -5.49
CA ILE A 768 -9.16 -3.20 -6.11
C ILE A 768 -8.15 -3.72 -5.09
N SER A 769 -7.82 -2.90 -4.12
CA SER A 769 -7.03 -3.27 -2.96
C SER A 769 -7.50 -2.48 -1.75
N ASP A 770 -6.94 -2.75 -0.61
CA ASP A 770 -7.27 -1.99 0.57
C ASP A 770 -6.75 -0.55 0.45
N GLY A 771 -7.61 0.43 0.72
CA GLY A 771 -7.29 1.84 0.54
C GLY A 771 -7.25 2.34 -0.91
N VAL A 772 -7.52 1.49 -1.93
CA VAL A 772 -7.51 1.89 -3.34
C VAL A 772 -8.81 1.52 -4.04
N LEU A 773 -9.44 2.53 -4.59
CA LEU A 773 -10.68 2.45 -5.34
C LEU A 773 -10.42 2.72 -6.83
N ARG A 774 -11.00 1.91 -7.70
CA ARG A 774 -10.94 2.08 -9.14
C ARG A 774 -12.26 2.58 -9.67
N ILE A 775 -12.22 3.68 -10.41
CA ILE A 775 -13.36 4.26 -11.15
C ILE A 775 -13.15 3.99 -12.64
N TYR A 776 -14.10 3.30 -13.28
CA TYR A 776 -14.15 3.14 -14.72
C TYR A 776 -15.09 4.19 -15.33
N PHE A 777 -14.64 4.82 -16.40
CA PHE A 777 -15.42 5.84 -17.07
C PHE A 777 -15.14 5.89 -18.58
N VAL A 778 -16.01 6.59 -19.28
CA VAL A 778 -15.89 6.95 -20.69
C VAL A 778 -16.15 8.43 -20.88
N ALA A 779 -15.57 9.00 -21.93
CA ALA A 779 -15.73 10.41 -22.29
C ALA A 779 -15.89 10.55 -23.79
N TYR A 780 -16.41 11.71 -24.24
CA TYR A 780 -16.60 12.07 -25.65
C TYR A 780 -17.49 11.06 -26.38
N ALA A 781 -17.10 10.63 -27.58
CA ALA A 781 -17.88 9.70 -28.40
C ALA A 781 -18.25 8.41 -27.64
N ARG A 782 -17.34 7.88 -26.80
CA ARG A 782 -17.60 6.67 -26.01
C ARG A 782 -18.63 6.89 -24.90
N ALA A 783 -18.74 8.12 -24.36
CA ALA A 783 -19.79 8.42 -23.39
C ALA A 783 -21.17 8.47 -24.07
N LEU A 784 -21.25 8.97 -25.30
CA LEU A 784 -22.48 8.91 -26.07
C LEU A 784 -22.89 7.47 -26.41
N ASP A 785 -21.94 6.66 -26.91
CA ASP A 785 -22.17 5.22 -27.18
C ASP A 785 -22.71 4.51 -25.91
N PHE A 786 -22.14 4.78 -24.76
CA PHE A 786 -22.55 4.17 -23.48
C PHE A 786 -23.97 4.62 -23.08
N THR A 787 -24.27 5.93 -23.21
CA THR A 787 -25.61 6.47 -22.93
C THR A 787 -26.67 5.90 -23.85
N ASN A 788 -26.37 5.72 -25.16
CA ASN A 788 -27.26 5.08 -26.11
C ASN A 788 -27.53 3.63 -25.72
N GLN A 789 -26.50 2.86 -25.33
CA GLN A 789 -26.69 1.48 -24.86
C GLN A 789 -27.60 1.40 -23.62
N GLU A 790 -27.44 2.32 -22.63
CA GLU A 790 -28.36 2.39 -21.51
C GLU A 790 -29.80 2.73 -21.95
N SER A 791 -29.94 3.65 -22.89
CA SER A 791 -31.25 4.01 -23.49
C SER A 791 -31.90 2.84 -24.21
N ASP A 792 -31.13 2.10 -25.01
CA ASP A 792 -31.60 0.91 -25.72
C ASP A 792 -32.11 -0.16 -24.74
N ILE A 793 -31.37 -0.43 -23.63
CA ILE A 793 -31.81 -1.36 -22.59
C ILE A 793 -33.16 -0.91 -21.99
N VAL A 794 -33.29 0.39 -21.68
CA VAL A 794 -34.54 0.94 -21.15
C VAL A 794 -35.68 0.81 -22.16
N HIS A 795 -35.40 1.07 -23.43
CA HIS A 795 -36.39 0.94 -24.53
C HIS A 795 -36.84 -0.52 -24.65
N ASP A 796 -35.90 -1.48 -24.70
CA ASP A 796 -36.20 -2.91 -24.80
C ASP A 796 -37.04 -3.40 -23.62
N LEU A 797 -36.69 -3.05 -22.40
CA LEU A 797 -37.48 -3.39 -21.22
C LEU A 797 -38.87 -2.77 -21.24
N SER A 798 -38.98 -1.50 -21.69
CA SER A 798 -40.25 -0.79 -21.84
C SER A 798 -41.16 -1.51 -22.84
N THR A 799 -40.60 -1.92 -23.96
CA THR A 799 -41.29 -2.65 -25.01
C THR A 799 -41.70 -4.05 -24.53
N GLN A 800 -40.77 -4.83 -24.02
CA GLN A 800 -41.00 -6.18 -23.51
C GLN A 800 -42.07 -6.24 -22.43
N TRP A 801 -42.09 -5.25 -21.53
CA TRP A 801 -43.04 -5.20 -20.41
C TRP A 801 -44.28 -4.37 -20.73
N SER A 802 -44.40 -3.80 -21.93
CA SER A 802 -45.51 -2.94 -22.36
C SER A 802 -45.84 -1.86 -21.35
N CYS A 803 -44.82 -1.17 -20.83
CA CYS A 803 -44.98 -0.12 -19.87
C CYS A 803 -44.09 1.10 -20.22
N PRO A 804 -44.48 2.34 -19.85
CA PRO A 804 -43.64 3.51 -20.04
C PRO A 804 -42.29 3.39 -19.30
N PRO A 805 -41.19 4.01 -19.82
CA PRO A 805 -39.86 3.98 -19.17
C PRO A 805 -39.87 4.32 -17.68
N LYS A 806 -40.66 5.30 -17.27
CA LYS A 806 -40.80 5.73 -15.87
C LYS A 806 -41.35 4.64 -14.94
N ASP A 807 -42.10 3.69 -15.47
CA ASP A 807 -42.80 2.64 -14.73
C ASP A 807 -42.04 1.30 -14.71
N ILE A 808 -40.91 1.20 -15.42
CA ILE A 808 -40.08 -0.03 -15.49
C ILE A 808 -39.71 -0.54 -14.11
N THR A 809 -39.23 0.33 -13.24
CA THR A 809 -38.79 -0.06 -11.90
C THR A 809 -39.95 -0.61 -11.07
N GLN A 810 -41.12 0.01 -11.15
CA GLN A 810 -42.33 -0.44 -10.43
C GLN A 810 -42.86 -1.75 -11.01
N THR A 811 -42.87 -1.86 -12.32
CA THR A 811 -43.29 -3.09 -13.02
C THR A 811 -42.35 -4.26 -12.70
N GLY A 812 -41.05 -4.03 -12.69
CA GLY A 812 -40.04 -5.02 -12.27
C GLY A 812 -40.22 -5.47 -10.82
N LYS A 813 -40.45 -4.57 -9.89
CA LYS A 813 -40.75 -4.90 -8.49
C LYS A 813 -42.02 -5.76 -8.40
N ARG A 814 -43.09 -5.37 -9.11
CA ARG A 814 -44.33 -6.13 -9.14
C ARG A 814 -44.13 -7.55 -9.67
N PHE A 815 -43.41 -7.70 -10.78
CA PHE A 815 -43.11 -9.02 -11.34
C PHE A 815 -42.30 -9.89 -10.38
N PHE A 816 -41.32 -9.31 -9.76
CA PHE A 816 -40.48 -10.03 -8.83
C PHE A 816 -41.25 -10.46 -7.55
N GLU A 817 -42.12 -9.61 -7.03
CA GLU A 817 -43.01 -9.96 -5.91
C GLU A 817 -44.02 -11.03 -6.30
N THR A 818 -44.65 -10.86 -7.46
CA THR A 818 -45.58 -11.87 -8.00
C THR A 818 -44.87 -13.21 -8.23
N PHE A 819 -43.66 -13.19 -8.76
CA PHE A 819 -42.84 -14.40 -8.90
C PHE A 819 -42.57 -15.08 -7.56
N LYS A 820 -42.18 -14.31 -6.51
CA LYS A 820 -41.97 -14.84 -5.16
C LYS A 820 -43.25 -15.45 -4.58
N GLN A 821 -44.37 -14.75 -4.72
CA GLN A 821 -45.67 -15.22 -4.25
C GLN A 821 -46.12 -16.49 -4.99
N ASN A 822 -45.99 -16.52 -6.31
CA ASN A 822 -46.30 -17.69 -7.11
C ASN A 822 -45.42 -18.88 -6.78
N LYS A 823 -44.10 -18.64 -6.59
CA LYS A 823 -43.16 -19.67 -6.14
C LYS A 823 -43.54 -20.26 -4.78
N LYS A 824 -43.98 -19.41 -3.84
CA LYS A 824 -44.48 -19.82 -2.54
C LYS A 824 -45.78 -20.62 -2.69
N LYS A 825 -46.77 -20.14 -3.48
CA LYS A 825 -48.01 -20.85 -3.72
C LYS A 825 -47.80 -22.21 -4.37
N ILE A 826 -46.93 -22.30 -5.37
CA ILE A 826 -46.57 -23.56 -6.04
C ILE A 826 -45.98 -24.54 -5.02
N ASN A 827 -45.09 -24.04 -4.15
CA ASN A 827 -44.50 -24.87 -3.10
C ASN A 827 -45.56 -25.38 -2.12
N ASP A 828 -46.45 -24.48 -1.64
CA ASP A 828 -47.49 -24.83 -0.67
C ASP A 828 -48.50 -25.82 -1.28
N MET A 829 -48.90 -25.62 -2.53
CA MET A 829 -49.73 -26.56 -3.29
C MET A 829 -49.04 -27.91 -3.49
N SER A 830 -47.77 -27.93 -3.86
CA SER A 830 -46.97 -29.17 -4.01
C SER A 830 -46.90 -29.94 -2.70
N VAL A 831 -46.68 -29.23 -1.57
CA VAL A 831 -46.70 -29.85 -0.22
C VAL A 831 -48.04 -30.43 0.08
N SER A 832 -49.14 -29.73 -0.25
CA SER A 832 -50.51 -30.21 0.01
C SER A 832 -50.82 -31.44 -0.86
N ILE A 833 -50.47 -31.46 -2.12
CA ILE A 833 -50.62 -32.61 -3.01
C ILE A 833 -49.85 -33.84 -2.45
N ILE A 834 -48.58 -33.64 -2.06
CA ILE A 834 -47.76 -34.72 -1.50
C ILE A 834 -48.41 -35.26 -0.22
N LYS A 835 -48.88 -34.41 0.67
CA LYS A 835 -49.56 -34.80 1.90
C LYS A 835 -50.85 -35.61 1.62
N LEU A 836 -51.68 -35.11 0.70
CA LEU A 836 -52.91 -35.81 0.31
C LEU A 836 -52.65 -37.17 -0.29
N SER A 837 -51.70 -37.25 -1.23
CA SER A 837 -51.33 -38.53 -1.86
C SER A 837 -50.78 -39.51 -0.82
N ILE A 838 -49.92 -39.11 0.11
CA ILE A 838 -49.42 -40.01 1.12
C ILE A 838 -50.52 -40.43 2.12
N ASN A 839 -51.36 -39.50 2.56
CA ASN A 839 -52.46 -39.81 3.48
C ASN A 839 -53.50 -40.75 2.83
N SER A 840 -53.74 -40.63 1.53
CA SER A 840 -54.56 -41.56 0.79
C SER A 840 -53.96 -42.97 0.75
N ILE A 841 -52.68 -43.06 0.44
CA ILE A 841 -51.88 -44.28 0.44
C ILE A 841 -51.85 -44.95 1.82
N LEU A 842 -51.72 -44.16 2.89
CA LEU A 842 -51.71 -44.71 4.26
C LEU A 842 -53.02 -45.41 4.65
N LYS A 843 -54.17 -45.02 4.03
CA LYS A 843 -55.51 -45.63 4.25
C LYS A 843 -55.80 -46.88 3.41
N GLN A 844 -55.00 -47.20 2.35
CA GLN A 844 -55.15 -48.38 1.51
C GLN A 844 -54.67 -49.64 2.27
N GLU A 845 -55.15 -50.80 1.89
CA GLU A 845 -54.69 -52.11 2.48
C GLU A 845 -53.34 -52.58 1.92
N ASP A 846 -53.03 -52.13 0.69
CA ASP A 846 -51.78 -52.50 0.03
C ASP A 846 -50.54 -51.88 0.67
N LYS A 847 -49.37 -52.55 0.47
CA LYS A 847 -48.12 -52.14 1.16
C LYS A 847 -47.15 -51.34 0.30
N ASN A 848 -47.21 -51.45 -1.01
CA ASN A 848 -46.25 -50.89 -1.94
C ASN A 848 -46.94 -50.12 -3.06
N PHE A 849 -46.53 -48.84 -3.22
CA PHE A 849 -47.15 -47.93 -4.19
C PHE A 849 -46.14 -47.26 -5.09
N ILE A 850 -46.47 -47.11 -6.37
CA ILE A 850 -45.78 -46.23 -7.32
C ILE A 850 -46.73 -45.12 -7.79
N CYS A 851 -46.24 -43.91 -7.85
CA CYS A 851 -47.01 -42.74 -8.18
C CYS A 851 -46.32 -41.96 -9.30
N ARG A 852 -46.99 -41.69 -10.39
CA ARG A 852 -46.53 -40.77 -11.41
C ARG A 852 -46.76 -39.34 -10.89
N SER A 853 -45.79 -38.45 -11.04
CA SER A 853 -45.92 -37.09 -10.56
C SER A 853 -45.18 -36.06 -11.45
N ASN A 854 -45.81 -34.95 -11.68
CA ASN A 854 -45.27 -33.81 -12.41
C ASN A 854 -44.68 -32.76 -11.48
N LEU A 855 -44.65 -32.99 -10.13
CA LEU A 855 -44.04 -32.08 -9.18
C LEU A 855 -42.53 -32.11 -9.30
N GLU A 856 -41.88 -31.00 -8.99
CA GLU A 856 -40.41 -30.93 -9.01
C GLU A 856 -39.80 -31.79 -7.89
N TYR A 857 -38.69 -32.45 -8.19
CA TYR A 857 -37.93 -33.31 -7.28
C TYR A 857 -37.67 -32.71 -5.89
N ARG A 858 -37.35 -31.40 -5.79
CA ARG A 858 -37.10 -30.70 -4.54
C ARG A 858 -38.26 -30.77 -3.54
N HIS A 859 -39.48 -30.81 -4.02
CA HIS A 859 -40.67 -30.87 -3.16
C HIS A 859 -40.78 -32.21 -2.45
N PHE A 860 -40.36 -33.29 -3.08
CA PHE A 860 -40.35 -34.61 -2.45
C PHE A 860 -39.26 -34.76 -1.42
N VAL A 861 -38.01 -34.32 -1.71
CA VAL A 861 -36.88 -34.37 -0.79
C VAL A 861 -37.18 -33.65 0.53
N SER A 862 -37.88 -32.54 0.46
CA SER A 862 -38.19 -31.70 1.62
C SER A 862 -39.38 -32.25 2.43
N ASN A 863 -40.34 -32.89 1.79
CA ASN A 863 -41.64 -33.17 2.42
C ASN A 863 -41.92 -34.65 2.70
N VAL A 864 -41.47 -35.56 1.84
CA VAL A 864 -41.74 -37.00 2.02
C VAL A 864 -41.07 -37.61 3.25
N PRO A 865 -39.83 -37.22 3.63
CA PRO A 865 -39.16 -37.79 4.80
C PRO A 865 -39.93 -37.67 6.13
N GLN A 866 -40.79 -36.65 6.30
CA GLN A 866 -41.59 -36.50 7.49
C GLN A 866 -42.60 -37.63 7.75
N PHE A 867 -43.00 -38.32 6.66
CA PHE A 867 -43.93 -39.47 6.73
C PHE A 867 -43.20 -40.83 6.84
N ALA A 868 -41.88 -40.83 6.84
CA ALA A 868 -41.09 -42.07 6.84
C ALA A 868 -41.39 -42.99 8.02
N GLN A 869 -41.69 -42.42 9.20
CA GLN A 869 -42.04 -43.21 10.39
C GLN A 869 -43.40 -43.88 10.23
N GLN A 870 -44.42 -43.20 9.75
CA GLN A 870 -45.77 -43.74 9.52
C GLN A 870 -45.78 -44.80 8.43
N LEU A 871 -45.05 -44.57 7.33
CA LEU A 871 -44.87 -45.57 6.25
C LEU A 871 -44.23 -46.82 6.76
N LYS A 872 -43.23 -46.72 7.66
CA LYS A 872 -42.59 -47.89 8.25
C LYS A 872 -43.50 -48.68 9.19
N GLU A 873 -44.23 -47.96 10.06
CA GLU A 873 -45.14 -48.62 11.03
C GLU A 873 -46.26 -49.41 10.33
N LEU A 874 -46.68 -48.94 9.16
CA LEU A 874 -47.65 -49.64 8.32
C LEU A 874 -47.01 -50.56 7.26
N GLU A 875 -45.72 -50.75 7.29
CA GLU A 875 -44.87 -51.49 6.32
C GLU A 875 -45.08 -51.07 4.86
N LYS A 876 -45.35 -49.77 4.62
CA LYS A 876 -45.67 -49.24 3.30
C LYS A 876 -44.47 -48.58 2.62
N SER A 877 -44.30 -48.89 1.33
CA SER A 877 -43.28 -48.28 0.47
C SER A 877 -43.91 -47.39 -0.59
N ILE A 878 -43.30 -46.23 -0.89
CA ILE A 878 -43.81 -45.31 -1.91
C ILE A 878 -42.65 -44.87 -2.82
N ILE A 879 -42.88 -44.89 -4.11
CA ILE A 879 -41.98 -44.38 -5.13
C ILE A 879 -42.72 -43.38 -6.02
N PHE A 880 -42.24 -42.15 -6.03
CA PHE A 880 -42.67 -41.12 -7.01
C PHE A 880 -41.71 -41.11 -8.19
N TYR A 881 -42.24 -41.00 -9.39
CA TYR A 881 -41.42 -40.96 -10.60
C TYR A 881 -41.98 -39.97 -11.64
N SER A 882 -41.10 -39.47 -12.47
CA SER A 882 -41.41 -38.68 -13.64
C SER A 882 -40.38 -38.94 -14.75
N GLN A 883 -40.47 -38.27 -15.87
CA GLN A 883 -39.42 -38.32 -16.89
C GLN A 883 -38.08 -37.71 -16.42
N GLU A 884 -38.07 -36.92 -15.36
CA GLU A 884 -36.87 -36.18 -14.88
C GLU A 884 -36.26 -36.79 -13.62
N TYR A 885 -37.00 -37.54 -12.79
CA TYR A 885 -36.52 -38.06 -11.54
C TYR A 885 -37.25 -39.31 -11.03
N ILE A 886 -36.62 -40.01 -10.12
CA ILE A 886 -37.24 -41.01 -9.25
C ILE A 886 -36.91 -40.64 -7.81
N TYR A 887 -37.93 -40.67 -6.94
CA TYR A 887 -37.80 -40.42 -5.51
C TYR A 887 -38.63 -41.45 -4.75
N GLY A 888 -38.02 -42.22 -3.84
CA GLY A 888 -38.73 -43.24 -3.09
C GLY A 888 -38.32 -43.31 -1.64
N LEU A 889 -39.30 -43.71 -0.79
CA LEU A 889 -39.09 -44.23 0.56
C LEU A 889 -39.51 -45.68 0.58
N ILE A 890 -38.56 -46.59 0.78
CA ILE A 890 -38.74 -48.03 0.74
C ILE A 890 -38.59 -48.56 2.14
N THR A 891 -39.65 -49.20 2.63
CA THR A 891 -39.66 -49.95 3.89
C THR A 891 -39.65 -51.46 3.66
N ASN A 892 -40.08 -51.94 2.45
CA ASN A 892 -40.07 -53.33 2.06
C ASN A 892 -38.64 -53.90 2.00
N PRO A 893 -38.30 -54.87 2.88
CA PRO A 893 -36.98 -55.47 2.92
C PRO A 893 -36.69 -56.39 1.73
N ASN A 894 -37.71 -56.83 1.02
CA ASN A 894 -37.62 -57.89 -0.04
C ASN A 894 -37.34 -57.24 -1.41
N LEU A 895 -37.39 -55.92 -1.55
CA LEU A 895 -37.15 -55.29 -2.85
C LEU A 895 -35.65 -55.32 -3.19
N ASP A 896 -35.30 -55.94 -4.34
CA ASP A 896 -33.94 -55.99 -4.84
C ASP A 896 -33.49 -54.57 -5.36
N LEU A 897 -32.91 -53.81 -4.43
CA LEU A 897 -32.45 -52.46 -4.70
C LEU A 897 -31.30 -52.44 -5.72
N ASN A 898 -30.49 -53.47 -5.81
CA ASN A 898 -29.39 -53.53 -6.77
C ASN A 898 -29.94 -53.74 -8.20
N LYS A 899 -30.95 -54.55 -8.35
CA LYS A 899 -31.63 -54.75 -9.64
C LYS A 899 -32.37 -53.51 -10.06
N LEU A 900 -33.06 -52.81 -9.15
CA LEU A 900 -33.68 -51.52 -9.40
C LEU A 900 -32.63 -50.50 -9.80
N LYS A 901 -31.51 -50.46 -9.13
CA LYS A 901 -30.39 -49.58 -9.48
C LYS A 901 -29.84 -49.88 -10.87
N ALA A 902 -29.68 -51.15 -11.24
CA ALA A 902 -29.22 -51.53 -12.57
C ALA A 902 -30.17 -51.07 -13.69
N ILE A 903 -31.51 -51.21 -13.48
CA ILE A 903 -32.53 -50.73 -14.41
C ILE A 903 -32.44 -49.19 -14.56
N ILE A 904 -32.31 -48.45 -13.46
CA ILE A 904 -32.28 -46.99 -13.45
C ILE A 904 -31.00 -46.47 -14.12
N ILE A 905 -29.84 -47.02 -13.77
CA ILE A 905 -28.54 -46.51 -14.26
C ILE A 905 -28.18 -47.10 -15.63
N GLY A 906 -28.67 -48.31 -15.98
CA GLY A 906 -28.23 -49.10 -17.12
C GLY A 906 -26.90 -49.84 -16.84
N ASP A 907 -26.61 -50.86 -17.68
CA ASP A 907 -25.42 -51.73 -17.51
C ASP A 907 -24.11 -50.88 -17.60
N PRO A 908 -23.21 -50.99 -16.61
CA PRO A 908 -21.94 -50.25 -16.64
C PRO A 908 -21.03 -50.56 -17.82
N LYS A 909 -21.21 -51.74 -18.48
CA LYS A 909 -20.43 -52.14 -19.66
C LYS A 909 -20.77 -51.38 -20.94
N VAL A 910 -21.96 -50.78 -21.04
CA VAL A 910 -22.38 -49.98 -22.18
C VAL A 910 -21.84 -48.52 -22.12
N LYS A 911 -21.47 -48.02 -20.95
CA LYS A 911 -21.02 -46.65 -20.77
C LYS A 911 -19.60 -46.31 -21.30
N LYS A 912 -18.79 -47.31 -21.69
CA LYS A 912 -17.46 -47.05 -22.26
C LYS A 912 -17.48 -46.42 -23.67
N ARG A 913 -18.65 -46.33 -24.35
CA ARG A 913 -18.79 -45.81 -25.72
C ARG A 913 -19.41 -44.39 -25.84
N GLN A 914 -19.90 -43.79 -24.79
CA GLN A 914 -20.44 -42.41 -24.83
C GLN A 914 -19.72 -41.49 -23.89
N LYS A 915 -18.56 -41.00 -24.34
CA LYS A 915 -17.69 -40.08 -23.56
C LYS A 915 -17.97 -38.59 -23.79
N ASN A 916 -19.12 -38.21 -24.31
CA ASN A 916 -19.44 -36.80 -24.58
C ASN A 916 -20.90 -36.46 -24.24
N SER A 917 -21.25 -36.37 -22.96
CA SER A 917 -22.33 -35.51 -22.50
C SER A 917 -22.11 -35.09 -21.04
N SER A 918 -22.13 -33.79 -20.82
CA SER A 918 -21.76 -33.09 -19.59
C SER A 918 -22.79 -33.16 -18.45
N LYS A 919 -23.64 -34.17 -18.37
CA LYS A 919 -24.54 -34.38 -17.21
C LYS A 919 -24.15 -35.63 -16.47
N LYS A 920 -23.47 -35.48 -15.34
CA LYS A 920 -23.18 -36.57 -14.38
C LYS A 920 -24.50 -37.11 -13.83
N ILE A 921 -24.84 -38.36 -14.19
CA ILE A 921 -25.92 -39.10 -13.56
C ILE A 921 -25.46 -39.44 -12.14
N GLN A 922 -26.01 -38.79 -11.12
CA GLN A 922 -25.77 -39.13 -9.71
C GLN A 922 -26.93 -39.99 -9.17
N PHE A 923 -26.70 -41.30 -8.98
CA PHE A 923 -27.58 -42.12 -8.18
C PHE A 923 -27.12 -42.06 -6.71
N VAL A 924 -27.96 -41.48 -5.85
CA VAL A 924 -27.67 -41.37 -4.44
C VAL A 924 -28.60 -42.29 -3.67
N MET A 925 -28.07 -43.39 -3.16
CA MET A 925 -28.73 -44.18 -2.12
C MET A 925 -28.29 -43.63 -0.76
N LYS A 926 -29.16 -42.93 -0.07
CA LYS A 926 -28.94 -42.63 1.35
C LYS A 926 -29.50 -43.77 2.20
N ASN A 927 -28.64 -44.65 2.68
CA ASN A 927 -29.01 -45.78 3.51
C ASN A 927 -29.60 -45.39 4.89
N LYS A 928 -29.91 -44.12 5.15
CA LYS A 928 -30.45 -43.69 6.46
C LYS A 928 -31.36 -42.47 6.28
N VAL A 929 -32.64 -42.67 6.24
CA VAL A 929 -33.57 -41.58 6.59
C VAL A 929 -33.71 -41.56 8.11
N MET A 930 -33.22 -40.53 8.73
CA MET A 930 -33.20 -40.35 10.19
C MET A 930 -34.34 -39.47 10.59
N VAL A 931 -35.32 -39.95 11.30
CA VAL A 931 -36.38 -39.20 11.94
C VAL A 931 -36.01 -38.95 13.40
N LYS A 932 -36.19 -37.75 13.91
CA LYS A 932 -36.03 -37.41 15.33
C LYS A 932 -37.35 -37.60 16.07
N PRO A 933 -37.60 -38.71 16.78
CA PRO A 933 -38.43 -38.66 17.97
C PRO A 933 -37.51 -38.41 19.17
N LYS A 934 -38.02 -37.67 20.15
CA LYS A 934 -37.26 -37.20 21.33
C LYS A 934 -36.09 -38.11 21.72
N GLY A 935 -34.88 -37.69 21.37
CA GLY A 935 -33.65 -38.15 21.97
C GLY A 935 -32.72 -39.10 21.18
N LYS A 936 -33.14 -39.90 20.19
CA LYS A 936 -32.24 -40.79 19.41
C LYS A 936 -32.70 -40.94 17.94
N LYS A 937 -31.76 -40.77 17.00
CA LYS A 937 -31.99 -40.95 15.56
C LYS A 937 -32.09 -42.46 15.24
N LYS A 938 -33.25 -42.96 14.77
CA LYS A 938 -33.41 -44.31 14.29
C LYS A 938 -33.51 -44.39 12.77
N LYS A 939 -32.90 -45.42 12.14
CA LYS A 939 -33.05 -45.70 10.70
C LYS A 939 -34.48 -46.19 10.45
N VAL A 940 -35.21 -45.44 9.60
CA VAL A 940 -36.63 -45.71 9.40
C VAL A 940 -36.93 -46.26 8.00
N ALA A 941 -36.23 -45.79 6.97
CA ALA A 941 -36.46 -46.22 5.61
C ALA A 941 -35.20 -46.02 4.75
N ILE A 942 -35.19 -46.62 3.55
CA ILE A 942 -34.18 -46.34 2.54
C ILE A 942 -34.72 -45.30 1.56
N GLN A 943 -34.03 -44.22 1.40
CA GLN A 943 -34.34 -43.18 0.43
C GLN A 943 -33.58 -43.45 -0.85
N ILE A 944 -34.30 -43.54 -1.96
CA ILE A 944 -33.73 -43.64 -3.29
C ILE A 944 -33.98 -42.30 -4.01
N THR A 945 -32.97 -41.76 -4.64
CA THR A 945 -33.08 -40.51 -5.40
C THR A 945 -32.27 -40.58 -6.69
N GLN A 946 -32.88 -40.28 -7.79
CA GLN A 946 -32.20 -40.11 -9.08
C GLN A 946 -32.81 -38.92 -9.84
N ILE A 947 -31.93 -38.04 -10.31
CA ILE A 947 -32.30 -36.92 -11.21
C ILE A 947 -31.63 -37.21 -12.54
N SER A 948 -32.41 -37.50 -13.55
CA SER A 948 -31.96 -37.61 -14.94
C SER A 948 -33.18 -37.62 -15.88
N SER A 949 -33.00 -37.23 -17.11
CA SER A 949 -34.02 -37.41 -18.13
C SER A 949 -34.16 -38.88 -18.50
N PHE A 950 -35.36 -39.45 -18.37
CA PHE A 950 -35.70 -40.82 -18.69
C PHE A 950 -36.52 -40.90 -19.97
N GLY A 951 -36.08 -41.67 -20.94
CA GLY A 951 -36.93 -42.00 -22.09
C GLY A 951 -38.09 -42.91 -21.66
N ASP A 952 -39.23 -42.89 -22.42
CA ASP A 952 -40.43 -43.64 -22.09
C ASP A 952 -40.22 -45.15 -21.94
N GLN A 953 -39.35 -45.74 -22.74
CA GLN A 953 -38.99 -47.17 -22.62
C GLN A 953 -38.35 -47.50 -21.25
N LYS A 954 -37.58 -46.58 -20.71
CA LYS A 954 -36.89 -46.77 -19.42
C LYS A 954 -37.85 -46.58 -18.25
N ILE A 955 -38.77 -45.67 -18.35
CA ILE A 955 -39.86 -45.49 -17.41
C ILE A 955 -40.71 -46.76 -17.36
N HIS A 956 -41.10 -47.29 -18.51
CA HIS A 956 -41.86 -48.50 -18.60
C HIS A 956 -41.12 -49.70 -18.00
N SER A 957 -39.83 -49.83 -18.22
CA SER A 957 -39.03 -50.91 -17.61
C SER A 957 -38.95 -50.79 -16.06
N ILE A 958 -38.92 -49.57 -15.51
CA ILE A 958 -38.94 -49.31 -14.08
C ILE A 958 -40.32 -49.64 -13.50
N GLN A 959 -41.39 -49.18 -14.14
CA GLN A 959 -42.78 -49.53 -13.76
C GLN A 959 -42.98 -51.04 -13.73
N LYS A 960 -42.64 -51.72 -14.82
CA LYS A 960 -42.76 -53.17 -14.96
C LYS A 960 -42.03 -53.92 -13.85
N PHE A 961 -40.79 -53.55 -13.54
CA PHE A 961 -40.03 -54.14 -12.45
C PHE A 961 -40.72 -53.92 -11.09
N LEU A 962 -41.22 -52.71 -10.83
CA LEU A 962 -41.86 -52.41 -9.54
C LEU A 962 -43.21 -53.14 -9.41
N LEU A 963 -44.01 -53.26 -10.49
CA LEU A 963 -45.25 -54.03 -10.48
C LEU A 963 -44.99 -55.52 -10.26
N GLU A 964 -43.97 -56.11 -10.89
CA GLU A 964 -43.54 -57.48 -10.69
C GLU A 964 -43.04 -57.75 -9.26
N ASN A 965 -42.62 -56.72 -8.51
CA ASN A 965 -42.21 -56.82 -7.14
C ASN A 965 -43.27 -56.32 -6.12
N GLY A 966 -44.53 -56.36 -6.53
CA GLY A 966 -45.68 -56.13 -5.66
C GLY A 966 -46.00 -54.66 -5.38
N PHE A 967 -45.53 -53.72 -6.21
CA PHE A 967 -45.99 -52.35 -6.15
C PHE A 967 -47.26 -52.21 -7.00
N ILE A 968 -48.21 -51.44 -6.53
CA ILE A 968 -49.40 -51.06 -7.29
C ILE A 968 -49.29 -49.58 -7.72
N GLU A 969 -49.89 -49.27 -8.88
CA GLU A 969 -49.96 -47.91 -9.38
C GLU A 969 -51.05 -47.13 -8.63
N PHE A 970 -50.69 -45.99 -8.10
CA PHE A 970 -51.55 -45.10 -7.38
C PHE A 970 -51.71 -43.84 -8.24
N ASN A 971 -52.92 -43.62 -8.80
CA ASN A 971 -53.26 -42.52 -9.66
C ASN A 971 -53.62 -41.25 -8.89
#